data_20996a48b1368fb896043998b2f2f6ef
#
_entry.id   20996a48b1368fb896043998b2f2f6ef
#
_cell.length_a   1.000
_cell.length_b   1.000
_cell.length_c   1.000
_cell.angle_alpha   90.00
_cell.angle_beta   90.00
_cell.angle_gamma   90.00
#
_symmetry.space_group_name_H-M   'P 1'
#
loop_
_entity.id
_entity.type
_entity.pdbx_description
1 polymer ?
#
loop_
_entity_poly.entity_id
_entity_poly.type
_entity_poly.pdbx_seq_one_letter_code
_entity_poly.pdbx_strand_id
1 'polypeptide(L)'
;MIHMEYYLVLSTIMMFVGIYGFVTRRNLLAMLISVELILNSVDINFVVFNRFLFPEQLEGFFFTLFAIGISAAETAVAIAIIINIYRNLRNIGVKSLREMKWXRFXKNDCYGIYDPYPAAAAAELPLPGAGRHEAQARRRGRHRHGGAGRSGVAELLYGVRVFFSAGRDASGVFPTLVPWNTVWLPISRTLHIDLGILLDPISVMMLVVISTVSLMVHVYSLGYMKGERGVQRYYAFLSLFTMSMMGLVVATNIFQMYLFWELVGVSSYLLIGFYYTKKEAVAASKKAFIVTRFADLGFLVGILFYGYYAGTFSFTPDVQLLAAAGAMIPLALGLMFIGGAGKSAMFPLHIWLPDAMEGPTPVSALIHAATMVVAGVYLVARMFPLFVGYAPEVLHWTAYIGAFTALYAAVVACVQSDIKRVLAFSTISQIGFMIVALGVCTSADPHTGGLGYMASMFHLFTHAMFKALLFLGAGCIIHAVHSNEMSAMGGLRRYMPVTHATFLVACLAIAGIWPLSGFFSKDEILTACFAFSPVMGWVMTGIAGLTAFYMFRLYYNIFWGRENRELHAAHRPHEAPLTMTLPLVFLAAVTCVAGFIPFGKLVSSDGMPYTIHIDRSVAGVSLCVAAVAIALATWMYLRERQTVANALAARFRGLHKAAYHRFYIDEVYQFVTHRVIFACISAPVAWFDRHVVDGLMNMLARATNGAAYVIRDMQSGSVQRYCIWFLGGALGLTIFLLLIC
;
A
#
# COMPACT_ATOMS: atom_id res chain seq x y z
N MET A 1 7.17 41.77 6.74
CA MET A 1 7.79 40.42 6.57
C MET A 1 8.65 40.11 7.77
N ILE A 2 8.62 38.87 8.24
CA ILE A 2 9.51 38.42 9.32
C ILE A 2 10.94 38.33 8.73
N HIS A 3 11.92 38.86 9.44
CA HIS A 3 13.33 38.87 9.02
C HIS A 3 13.95 37.46 9.09
N MET A 4 14.88 37.18 8.22
CA MET A 4 15.61 35.89 8.11
C MET A 4 16.19 35.44 9.44
N GLU A 5 16.74 36.38 10.19
CA GLU A 5 17.45 36.13 11.46
C GLU A 5 16.56 35.43 12.49
N TYR A 6 15.25 35.75 12.53
CA TYR A 6 14.34 35.12 13.50
C TYR A 6 14.15 33.62 13.21
N TYR A 7 14.11 33.25 11.94
CA TYR A 7 14.04 31.82 11.53
C TYR A 7 15.34 31.11 11.87
N LEU A 8 16.49 31.75 11.66
CA LEU A 8 17.81 31.18 11.97
C LEU A 8 18.01 31.01 13.49
N VAL A 9 17.51 31.97 14.29
CA VAL A 9 17.52 31.85 15.76
C VAL A 9 16.66 30.63 16.16
N LEU A 10 15.47 30.51 15.60
CA LEU A 10 14.58 29.37 15.90
C LEU A 10 15.26 28.05 15.55
N SER A 11 15.80 27.92 14.33
CA SER A 11 16.48 26.68 13.88
C SER A 11 17.69 26.36 14.77
N THR A 12 18.48 27.39 15.15
CA THR A 12 19.63 27.24 16.05
C THR A 12 19.19 26.71 17.41
N ILE A 13 18.13 27.29 18.00
CA ILE A 13 17.58 26.81 19.28
C ILE A 13 17.14 25.35 19.15
N MET A 14 16.40 25.00 18.07
CA MET A 14 15.94 23.63 17.83
C MET A 14 17.13 22.67 17.73
N MET A 15 18.19 23.05 17.01
CA MET A 15 19.40 22.24 16.86
C MET A 15 20.06 21.98 18.23
N PHE A 16 20.25 23.02 19.04
CA PHE A 16 20.89 22.86 20.36
C PHE A 16 20.01 22.07 21.34
N VAL A 17 18.69 22.22 21.29
CA VAL A 17 17.74 21.42 22.08
C VAL A 17 17.85 19.94 21.64
N GLY A 18 17.92 19.69 20.32
CA GLY A 18 18.10 18.36 19.77
C GLY A 18 19.43 17.73 20.22
N ILE A 19 20.54 18.45 20.09
CA ILE A 19 21.87 17.99 20.54
C ILE A 19 21.83 17.70 22.05
N TYR A 20 21.31 18.60 22.84
CA TYR A 20 21.19 18.41 24.29
C TYR A 20 20.37 17.16 24.63
N GLY A 21 19.22 17.01 23.98
CA GLY A 21 18.37 15.83 24.17
C GLY A 21 19.09 14.54 23.78
N PHE A 22 19.77 14.53 22.63
CA PHE A 22 20.49 13.35 22.14
C PHE A 22 21.60 12.91 23.13
N VAL A 23 22.36 13.86 23.67
CA VAL A 23 23.48 13.57 24.57
C VAL A 23 22.98 13.17 25.96
N THR A 24 21.94 13.79 26.48
CA THR A 24 21.50 13.60 27.87
C THR A 24 20.50 12.48 28.06
N ARG A 25 19.66 12.21 27.05
CA ARG A 25 18.60 11.21 27.17
C ARG A 25 19.14 9.79 27.04
N ARG A 26 18.58 8.89 27.84
CA ARG A 26 18.96 7.46 27.88
C ARG A 26 17.86 6.54 27.36
N ASN A 27 16.83 7.12 26.77
CA ASN A 27 15.65 6.44 26.24
C ASN A 27 15.67 6.57 24.72
N LEU A 28 15.54 5.44 24.00
CA LEU A 28 15.63 5.40 22.54
C LEU A 28 14.60 6.31 21.85
N LEU A 29 13.36 6.38 22.38
CA LEU A 29 12.33 7.26 21.81
C LEU A 29 12.71 8.73 21.95
N ALA A 30 13.22 9.11 23.15
CA ALA A 30 13.64 10.49 23.39
C ALA A 30 14.87 10.85 22.51
N MET A 31 15.75 9.90 22.27
CA MET A 31 16.89 10.10 21.36
C MET A 31 16.41 10.26 19.91
N LEU A 32 15.43 9.47 19.47
CA LEU A 32 14.86 9.59 18.13
C LEU A 32 14.21 10.97 17.94
N ILE A 33 13.41 11.44 18.91
CA ILE A 33 12.82 12.79 18.89
C ILE A 33 13.92 13.86 18.81
N SER A 34 15.02 13.64 19.50
CA SER A 34 16.16 14.58 19.49
C SER A 34 16.84 14.65 18.12
N VAL A 35 16.99 13.51 17.44
CA VAL A 35 17.52 13.45 16.07
C VAL A 35 16.56 14.18 15.11
N GLU A 36 15.25 13.95 15.24
CA GLU A 36 14.23 14.63 14.44
C GLU A 36 14.32 16.15 14.61
N LEU A 37 14.54 16.64 15.83
CA LEU A 37 14.70 18.09 16.08
C LEU A 37 15.92 18.64 15.36
N ILE A 38 17.03 17.89 15.36
CA ILE A 38 18.27 18.29 14.66
C ILE A 38 18.00 18.35 13.13
N LEU A 39 17.40 17.31 12.56
CA LEU A 39 17.12 17.24 11.14
C LEU A 39 16.15 18.36 10.71
N ASN A 40 15.07 18.55 11.47
CA ASN A 40 14.10 19.61 11.18
C ASN A 40 14.72 21.02 11.27
N SER A 41 15.73 21.23 12.13
CA SER A 41 16.44 22.50 12.20
C SER A 41 17.24 22.77 10.92
N VAL A 42 17.86 21.73 10.34
CA VAL A 42 18.57 21.81 9.07
C VAL A 42 17.59 22.11 7.92
N ASP A 43 16.43 21.44 7.93
CA ASP A 43 15.38 21.64 6.93
C ASP A 43 14.88 23.08 6.92
N ILE A 44 14.66 23.66 8.10
CA ILE A 44 14.31 25.09 8.24
C ILE A 44 15.37 25.96 7.55
N ASN A 45 16.65 25.66 7.75
CA ASN A 45 17.74 26.45 7.18
C ASN A 45 17.77 26.37 5.65
N PHE A 46 17.54 25.17 5.07
CA PHE A 46 17.45 25.03 3.59
C PHE A 46 16.34 25.90 3.01
N VAL A 47 15.14 25.87 3.62
CA VAL A 47 14.01 26.68 3.17
C VAL A 47 14.31 28.18 3.32
N VAL A 48 14.85 28.57 4.47
CA VAL A 48 15.11 29.98 4.81
C VAL A 48 16.19 30.55 3.84
N PHE A 49 17.28 29.84 3.65
CA PHE A 49 18.33 30.28 2.74
C PHE A 49 17.81 30.37 1.30
N ASN A 50 17.05 29.36 0.86
CA ASN A 50 16.45 29.43 -0.49
C ASN A 50 15.56 30.66 -0.62
N ARG A 51 14.64 30.86 0.33
CA ARG A 51 13.65 31.95 0.26
C ARG A 51 14.30 33.34 0.28
N PHE A 52 15.34 33.53 1.10
CA PHE A 52 15.91 34.87 1.33
C PHE A 52 17.15 35.16 0.48
N LEU A 53 17.97 34.14 0.16
CA LEU A 53 19.23 34.33 -0.58
C LEU A 53 19.09 33.96 -2.05
N PHE A 54 18.22 32.98 -2.38
CA PHE A 54 18.09 32.47 -3.73
C PHE A 54 16.60 32.36 -4.12
N PRO A 55 15.83 33.47 -4.13
CA PRO A 55 14.36 33.40 -4.29
C PRO A 55 13.90 32.94 -5.68
N GLU A 56 14.78 32.96 -6.67
CA GLU A 56 14.48 32.52 -8.04
C GLU A 56 14.78 31.03 -8.25
N GLN A 57 15.37 30.35 -7.27
CA GLN A 57 15.74 28.93 -7.33
C GLN A 57 14.84 28.12 -6.40
N LEU A 58 14.65 26.86 -6.71
CA LEU A 58 13.79 25.95 -5.94
C LEU A 58 14.57 24.81 -5.26
N GLU A 59 15.88 24.79 -5.43
CA GLU A 59 16.74 23.68 -5.00
C GLU A 59 16.65 23.43 -3.48
N GLY A 60 16.69 24.49 -2.67
CA GLY A 60 16.60 24.36 -1.24
C GLY A 60 15.25 23.80 -0.78
N PHE A 61 14.16 24.16 -1.45
CA PHE A 61 12.83 23.60 -1.18
C PHE A 61 12.78 22.11 -1.55
N PHE A 62 13.34 21.73 -2.70
CA PHE A 62 13.38 20.33 -3.10
C PHE A 62 14.26 19.50 -2.17
N PHE A 63 15.40 20.04 -1.74
CA PHE A 63 16.23 19.36 -0.72
C PHE A 63 15.45 19.15 0.58
N THR A 64 14.70 20.15 1.02
CA THR A 64 13.88 20.05 2.24
C THR A 64 12.78 18.99 2.09
N LEU A 65 12.06 19.00 0.96
CA LEU A 65 11.01 18.00 0.72
C LEU A 65 11.59 16.58 0.68
N PHE A 66 12.74 16.44 0.04
CA PHE A 66 13.45 15.16 -0.02
C PHE A 66 13.92 14.72 1.37
N ALA A 67 14.48 15.65 2.15
CA ALA A 67 14.94 15.37 3.52
C ALA A 67 13.79 14.97 4.45
N ILE A 68 12.64 15.68 4.36
CA ILE A 68 11.43 15.33 5.11
C ILE A 68 10.94 13.92 4.73
N GLY A 69 10.95 13.60 3.44
CA GLY A 69 10.56 12.27 2.95
C GLY A 69 11.47 11.17 3.50
N ILE A 70 12.78 11.39 3.48
CA ILE A 70 13.77 10.46 4.04
C ILE A 70 13.59 10.34 5.56
N SER A 71 13.50 11.47 6.26
CA SER A 71 13.34 11.51 7.71
C SER A 71 12.09 10.76 8.17
N ALA A 72 10.97 10.96 7.46
CA ALA A 72 9.72 10.23 7.76
C ALA A 72 9.90 8.72 7.60
N ALA A 73 10.59 8.28 6.53
CA ALA A 73 10.87 6.87 6.30
C ALA A 73 11.81 6.30 7.36
N GLU A 74 12.88 7.03 7.70
CA GLU A 74 13.84 6.65 8.76
C GLU A 74 13.15 6.54 10.12
N THR A 75 12.30 7.51 10.45
CA THR A 75 11.56 7.51 11.73
C THR A 75 10.62 6.31 11.81
N ALA A 76 9.93 5.97 10.73
CA ALA A 76 9.07 4.79 10.70
C ALA A 76 9.87 3.50 10.94
N VAL A 77 11.03 3.37 10.30
CA VAL A 77 11.92 2.23 10.49
C VAL A 77 12.49 2.22 11.92
N ALA A 78 12.93 3.36 12.44
CA ALA A 78 13.47 3.49 13.80
C ALA A 78 12.41 3.10 14.84
N ILE A 79 11.17 3.56 14.70
CA ILE A 79 10.06 3.19 15.59
C ILE A 79 9.83 1.68 15.54
N ALA A 80 9.82 1.08 14.35
CA ALA A 80 9.65 -0.36 14.19
C ALA A 80 10.77 -1.14 14.90
N ILE A 81 12.02 -0.65 14.79
CA ILE A 81 13.16 -1.24 15.48
C ILE A 81 13.00 -1.09 17.00
N ILE A 82 12.62 0.09 17.49
CA ILE A 82 12.43 0.36 18.93
C ILE A 82 11.32 -0.54 19.49
N ILE A 83 10.22 -0.71 18.75
CA ILE A 83 9.12 -1.61 19.14
C ILE A 83 9.67 -3.05 19.25
N ASN A 84 10.46 -3.48 18.28
CA ASN A 84 11.05 -4.83 18.29
C ASN A 84 12.01 -5.01 19.47
N ILE A 85 12.84 -4.01 19.76
CA ILE A 85 13.73 -3.98 20.93
C ILE A 85 12.89 -4.10 22.22
N TYR A 86 11.84 -3.30 22.35
CA TYR A 86 10.96 -3.33 23.53
C TYR A 86 10.29 -4.68 23.69
N ARG A 87 9.83 -5.29 22.60
CA ARG A 87 9.21 -6.63 22.65
C ARG A 87 10.18 -7.70 23.19
N ASN A 88 11.45 -7.59 22.81
CA ASN A 88 12.48 -8.57 23.17
C ASN A 88 13.09 -8.33 24.56
N LEU A 89 13.36 -7.07 24.89
CA LEU A 89 14.06 -6.70 26.12
C LEU A 89 13.18 -6.11 27.22
N ARG A 90 11.92 -5.78 26.90
CA ARG A 90 10.97 -5.08 27.80
C ARG A 90 11.53 -3.76 28.35
N ASN A 91 12.50 -3.19 27.65
CA ASN A 91 13.17 -1.95 28.03
C ASN A 91 13.64 -1.21 26.78
N ILE A 92 13.53 0.13 26.78
CA ILE A 92 13.99 0.99 25.68
C ILE A 92 15.15 1.92 26.13
N GLY A 93 15.76 1.62 27.25
CA GLY A 93 16.94 2.34 27.72
C GLY A 93 18.20 1.92 26.97
N VAL A 94 19.04 2.89 26.60
CA VAL A 94 20.29 2.65 25.86
C VAL A 94 21.21 1.68 26.61
N LYS A 95 21.18 1.71 27.95
CA LYS A 95 22.00 0.80 28.76
C LYS A 95 21.68 -0.67 28.54
N SER A 96 20.42 -1.00 28.32
CA SER A 96 20.00 -2.39 28.10
C SER A 96 20.47 -2.95 26.76
N LEU A 97 20.85 -2.10 25.81
CA LEU A 97 21.36 -2.52 24.51
C LEU A 97 22.82 -3.00 24.58
N ARG A 98 23.56 -2.58 25.59
CA ARG A 98 24.98 -3.00 25.79
C ARG A 98 25.08 -4.47 26.18
N GLU A 99 24.01 -5.08 26.68
CA GLU A 99 23.95 -6.50 27.08
C GLU A 99 23.68 -7.41 25.87
N MET A 100 23.39 -6.88 24.70
CA MET A 100 23.17 -7.65 23.47
C MET A 100 24.46 -8.17 22.81
N LYS A 101 25.63 -8.05 23.47
CA LYS A 101 26.90 -8.45 22.88
C LYS A 101 27.05 -9.97 22.66
N TRP A 102 26.20 -10.75 23.30
CA TRP A 102 26.18 -12.22 23.11
C TRP A 102 24.77 -12.75 23.36
N UNK A 103 23.92 -12.93 22.63
CA UNK A 103 22.89 -13.35 22.72
C UNK A 103 22.80 -14.53 23.30
N ARG A 104 22.83 -14.65 24.28
CA ARG A 104 22.44 -15.86 24.98
C ARG A 104 21.02 -16.18 24.61
N PHE A 105 20.86 -17.20 23.74
CA PHE A 105 19.56 -17.86 23.62
C PHE A 105 19.14 -18.42 24.95
N UNK A 106 18.53 -17.68 25.64
CA UNK A 106 18.14 -18.09 26.61
C UNK A 106 17.22 -18.92 26.46
N LYS A 107 17.43 -20.09 26.78
CA LYS A 107 16.49 -21.16 27.00
C LYS A 107 15.50 -20.78 28.10
N ASN A 108 14.29 -20.77 27.71
CA ASN A 108 13.10 -20.87 28.59
C ASN A 108 12.95 -19.81 29.69
N ASP A 109 11.88 -19.02 29.55
CA ASP A 109 10.83 -19.14 30.59
C ASP A 109 9.55 -18.49 30.07
N CYS A 110 8.58 -19.34 29.81
CA CYS A 110 7.18 -18.96 29.72
C CYS A 110 6.72 -18.57 31.12
N TYR A 111 6.18 -17.39 31.26
CA TYR A 111 5.10 -17.00 32.15
C TYR A 111 5.11 -15.50 32.43
N GLY A 112 3.96 -14.90 32.31
CA GLY A 112 3.73 -13.55 32.79
C GLY A 112 2.98 -12.66 31.79
N ILE A 113 1.71 -12.88 31.75
CA ILE A 113 0.74 -12.02 31.06
C ILE A 113 0.68 -10.67 31.79
N TYR A 114 1.15 -9.62 31.15
CA TYR A 114 0.64 -8.26 31.42
C TYR A 114 0.85 -7.37 30.21
N ASP A 115 -0.23 -6.77 29.81
CA ASP A 115 -0.36 -5.92 28.64
C ASP A 115 -0.09 -4.45 29.03
N PRO A 116 0.99 -3.84 28.61
CA PRO A 116 1.09 -2.38 28.71
C PRO A 116 1.29 -1.74 27.33
N TYR A 117 0.25 -1.18 26.78
CA TYR A 117 0.34 -0.33 25.61
C TYR A 117 0.17 1.14 26.00
N PRO A 118 1.23 1.95 25.94
CA PRO A 118 1.02 3.38 25.90
C PRO A 118 1.51 4.09 24.62
N ALA A 119 1.90 3.37 23.56
CA ALA A 119 2.50 4.06 22.40
C ALA A 119 1.56 4.26 21.19
N ALA A 120 0.37 3.67 21.21
CA ALA A 120 -0.60 3.87 20.13
C ALA A 120 -1.60 5.01 20.42
N ALA A 121 -1.45 5.67 21.57
CA ALA A 121 -2.38 6.72 22.00
C ALA A 121 -2.07 8.11 21.42
N ALA A 122 -0.98 8.24 20.65
CA ALA A 122 -0.57 9.54 20.14
C ALA A 122 -1.31 9.99 18.86
N ALA A 123 -2.21 9.17 18.35
CA ALA A 123 -2.99 9.51 17.16
C ALA A 123 -4.47 9.78 17.46
N GLU A 124 -4.83 9.97 18.72
CA GLU A 124 -6.19 10.40 19.06
C GLU A 124 -6.22 11.92 19.20
N LEU A 125 -6.82 12.59 18.24
CA LEU A 125 -7.28 13.97 18.40
C LEU A 125 -8.20 14.02 19.63
N PRO A 126 -8.01 14.97 20.53
CA PRO A 126 -8.73 14.96 21.80
C PRO A 126 -10.21 15.27 21.66
N LEU A 127 -11.04 14.29 21.98
CA LEU A 127 -12.43 14.54 22.35
C LEU A 127 -12.54 14.36 23.88
N PRO A 128 -13.11 15.33 24.61
CA PRO A 128 -13.06 15.31 26.07
C PRO A 128 -13.98 14.24 26.67
N GLY A 129 -13.48 13.53 27.66
CA GLY A 129 -14.26 12.66 28.54
C GLY A 129 -13.84 11.20 28.61
N ALA A 130 -12.70 10.89 29.20
CA ALA A 130 -12.30 9.51 29.50
C ALA A 130 -12.40 9.23 30.99
N GLY A 131 -13.38 8.42 31.36
CA GLY A 131 -13.50 7.88 32.73
C GLY A 131 -14.31 6.60 32.79
N ARG A 132 -13.62 5.55 33.17
CA ARG A 132 -14.04 4.31 33.87
C ARG A 132 -14.98 3.27 33.23
N HIS A 133 -14.49 2.05 33.23
CA HIS A 133 -15.10 0.70 33.37
C HIS A 133 -15.48 -0.12 32.14
N GLU A 134 -15.17 -1.42 32.22
CA GLU A 134 -15.35 -2.49 31.21
C GLU A 134 -16.79 -2.59 30.66
N ALA A 135 -17.79 -2.17 31.42
CA ALA A 135 -19.19 -2.14 30.94
C ALA A 135 -19.39 -1.10 29.82
N GLN A 136 -18.51 -0.11 29.71
CA GLN A 136 -18.56 0.89 28.63
C GLN A 136 -17.96 0.39 27.31
N ALA A 137 -17.14 -0.65 27.35
CA ALA A 137 -16.55 -1.22 26.12
C ALA A 137 -17.63 -1.78 25.18
N ARG A 138 -18.68 -2.38 25.72
CA ARG A 138 -19.82 -2.86 24.92
C ARG A 138 -20.68 -1.74 24.33
N ARG A 139 -20.78 -0.60 25.02
CA ARG A 139 -21.50 0.59 24.49
C ARG A 139 -20.65 1.34 23.46
N ARG A 140 -19.33 1.44 23.66
CA ARG A 140 -18.40 2.09 22.72
C ARG A 140 -18.34 1.41 21.35
N GLY A 141 -18.50 0.08 21.32
CA GLY A 141 -18.63 -0.66 20.06
C GLY A 141 -19.81 -0.14 19.22
N ARG A 142 -20.98 0.07 19.86
CA ARG A 142 -22.19 0.56 19.16
C ARG A 142 -22.05 1.97 18.62
N HIS A 143 -21.34 2.88 19.32
CA HIS A 143 -21.17 4.29 18.87
C HIS A 143 -20.17 4.41 17.72
N ARG A 144 -19.14 3.55 17.65
CA ARG A 144 -18.16 3.56 16.55
C ARG A 144 -18.76 3.07 15.23
N HIS A 145 -19.73 2.16 15.30
CA HIS A 145 -20.43 1.70 14.09
C HIS A 145 -21.35 2.77 13.50
N GLY A 146 -21.87 3.65 14.34
CA GLY A 146 -22.65 4.82 13.90
C GLY A 146 -21.83 5.81 13.07
N GLY A 147 -20.51 5.91 13.34
CA GLY A 147 -19.61 6.79 12.60
C GLY A 147 -19.39 6.35 11.17
N ALA A 148 -19.07 5.06 10.96
CA ALA A 148 -18.86 4.51 9.62
C ALA A 148 -20.14 4.55 8.78
N GLY A 149 -21.29 4.27 9.41
CA GLY A 149 -22.58 4.38 8.74
C GLY A 149 -22.93 5.82 8.35
N ARG A 150 -22.65 6.79 9.23
CA ARG A 150 -22.88 8.21 8.96
C ARG A 150 -21.98 8.73 7.85
N SER A 151 -20.72 8.30 7.82
CA SER A 151 -19.78 8.62 6.76
C SER A 151 -20.30 8.09 5.41
N GLY A 152 -20.67 6.80 5.35
CA GLY A 152 -21.21 6.19 4.14
C GLY A 152 -22.48 6.89 3.62
N VAL A 153 -23.37 7.30 4.53
CA VAL A 153 -24.59 8.05 4.15
C VAL A 153 -24.20 9.44 3.61
N ALA A 154 -23.28 10.13 4.25
CA ALA A 154 -22.80 11.43 3.79
C ALA A 154 -22.18 11.34 2.39
N GLU A 155 -21.37 10.33 2.13
CA GLU A 155 -20.72 10.11 0.84
C GLU A 155 -21.72 9.74 -0.24
N LEU A 156 -22.73 8.93 0.10
CA LEU A 156 -23.83 8.60 -0.81
C LEU A 156 -24.62 9.86 -1.16
N LEU A 157 -24.87 10.75 -0.16
CA LEU A 157 -25.54 12.04 -0.38
C LEU A 157 -24.70 12.97 -1.27
N TYR A 158 -23.37 12.97 -1.10
CA TYR A 158 -22.46 13.70 -1.99
C TYR A 158 -22.48 13.13 -3.40
N GLY A 159 -22.51 11.80 -3.54
CA GLY A 159 -22.67 11.14 -4.85
C GLY A 159 -23.96 11.56 -5.55
N VAL A 160 -25.08 11.56 -4.79
CA VAL A 160 -26.37 12.04 -5.30
C VAL A 160 -26.27 13.51 -5.71
N ARG A 161 -25.64 14.34 -4.89
CA ARG A 161 -25.45 15.76 -5.19
C ARG A 161 -24.62 15.99 -6.46
N VAL A 162 -23.48 15.29 -6.60
CA VAL A 162 -22.61 15.45 -7.77
C VAL A 162 -23.29 14.96 -9.04
N PHE A 163 -23.86 13.74 -9.01
CA PHE A 163 -24.38 13.12 -10.22
C PHE A 163 -25.81 13.54 -10.59
N PHE A 164 -26.63 13.95 -9.60
CA PHE A 164 -28.06 14.18 -9.84
C PHE A 164 -28.53 15.59 -9.51
N SER A 165 -27.97 16.27 -8.50
CA SER A 165 -28.40 17.63 -8.11
C SER A 165 -27.63 18.73 -8.83
N ALA A 166 -26.30 18.60 -8.94
CA ALA A 166 -25.47 19.57 -9.65
C ALA A 166 -25.70 19.51 -11.16
N GLY A 167 -25.99 18.29 -11.65
CA GLY A 167 -26.20 18.06 -13.09
C GLY A 167 -24.92 18.29 -13.87
N ARG A 168 -25.05 18.31 -15.18
CA ARG A 168 -23.96 18.63 -16.10
C ARG A 168 -23.99 20.13 -16.41
N ASP A 169 -22.82 20.70 -16.66
CA ASP A 169 -22.69 22.11 -17.06
C ASP A 169 -23.15 22.31 -18.54
N ALA A 170 -23.05 23.54 -19.03
CA ALA A 170 -23.44 23.88 -20.40
C ALA A 170 -22.60 23.15 -21.47
N SER A 171 -21.40 22.68 -21.11
CA SER A 171 -20.54 21.89 -22.00
C SER A 171 -20.87 20.39 -21.96
N GLY A 172 -21.77 19.95 -21.08
CA GLY A 172 -22.17 18.56 -20.93
C GLY A 172 -21.31 17.76 -19.96
N VAL A 173 -20.40 18.39 -19.21
CA VAL A 173 -19.46 17.76 -18.28
C VAL A 173 -19.94 17.93 -16.83
N PHE A 174 -19.69 16.94 -15.98
CA PHE A 174 -19.95 17.09 -14.54
C PHE A 174 -18.93 18.07 -13.93
N PRO A 175 -19.38 19.03 -13.10
CA PRO A 175 -18.48 20.00 -12.49
C PRO A 175 -17.55 19.33 -11.47
N THR A 176 -16.31 19.78 -11.43
CA THR A 176 -15.37 19.43 -10.36
C THR A 176 -15.62 20.36 -9.17
N LEU A 177 -15.97 19.78 -8.04
CA LEU A 177 -16.26 20.52 -6.81
C LEU A 177 -15.04 20.47 -5.90
N VAL A 178 -14.59 21.65 -5.44
CA VAL A 178 -13.51 21.76 -4.45
C VAL A 178 -14.09 22.53 -3.26
N PRO A 179 -14.84 21.84 -2.37
CA PRO A 179 -15.52 22.51 -1.24
C PRO A 179 -14.56 23.11 -0.23
N TRP A 180 -13.32 22.64 -0.17
CA TRP A 180 -12.30 23.16 0.74
C TRP A 180 -10.93 22.96 0.12
N ASN A 181 -10.10 23.99 0.15
CA ASN A 181 -8.70 23.95 -0.26
C ASN A 181 -7.91 25.01 0.49
N THR A 182 -6.74 24.67 0.96
CA THR A 182 -5.86 25.59 1.69
C THR A 182 -4.41 25.30 1.34
N VAL A 183 -3.61 26.33 1.19
CA VAL A 183 -2.17 26.18 0.99
C VAL A 183 -1.56 25.68 2.31
N TRP A 184 -1.01 24.48 2.28
CA TRP A 184 -0.34 23.87 3.42
C TRP A 184 1.14 24.23 3.45
N LEU A 185 1.84 24.07 2.33
CA LEU A 185 3.28 24.29 2.26
C LEU A 185 3.62 25.14 1.02
N PRO A 186 3.91 26.43 1.21
CA PRO A 186 4.43 27.27 0.11
C PRO A 186 5.91 26.97 -0.09
N ILE A 187 6.27 26.47 -1.28
CA ILE A 187 7.65 26.12 -1.65
C ILE A 187 8.32 27.32 -2.28
N SER A 188 7.65 27.97 -3.24
CA SER A 188 8.13 29.20 -3.88
C SER A 188 6.97 30.18 -4.07
N ARG A 189 7.18 31.24 -4.85
CA ARG A 189 6.10 32.19 -5.19
C ARG A 189 5.00 31.55 -6.04
N THR A 190 5.35 30.55 -6.84
CA THR A 190 4.43 29.89 -7.77
C THR A 190 4.10 28.46 -7.35
N LEU A 191 5.05 27.75 -6.73
CA LEU A 191 4.91 26.34 -6.37
C LEU A 191 4.51 26.21 -4.90
N HIS A 192 3.39 25.57 -4.66
CA HIS A 192 2.86 25.30 -3.30
C HIS A 192 2.16 23.94 -3.27
N ILE A 193 2.04 23.39 -2.08
CA ILE A 193 1.30 22.17 -1.84
C ILE A 193 0.03 22.55 -1.07
N ASP A 194 -1.10 22.18 -1.64
CA ASP A 194 -2.40 22.40 -1.02
C ASP A 194 -2.87 21.16 -0.28
N LEU A 195 -3.66 21.34 0.74
CA LEU A 195 -4.51 20.31 1.32
C LEU A 195 -5.97 20.71 1.04
N GLY A 196 -6.70 19.78 0.43
CA GLY A 196 -8.07 20.07 0.05
C GLY A 196 -8.88 18.82 -0.22
N ILE A 197 -10.12 19.04 -0.64
CA ILE A 197 -11.05 17.97 -1.03
C ILE A 197 -11.52 18.25 -2.45
N LEU A 198 -11.23 17.31 -3.34
CA LEU A 198 -11.64 17.33 -4.74
C LEU A 198 -12.72 16.27 -4.96
N LEU A 199 -13.87 16.70 -5.44
CA LEU A 199 -15.00 15.81 -5.74
C LEU A 199 -15.35 15.93 -7.23
N ASP A 200 -15.10 14.85 -7.95
CA ASP A 200 -15.45 14.66 -9.36
C ASP A 200 -16.00 13.24 -9.55
N PRO A 201 -16.44 12.86 -10.74
CA PRO A 201 -17.05 11.53 -10.93
C PRO A 201 -16.23 10.34 -10.43
N ILE A 202 -14.90 10.31 -10.68
CA ILE A 202 -14.09 9.16 -10.25
C ILE A 202 -13.82 9.17 -8.75
N SER A 203 -13.63 10.34 -8.13
CA SER A 203 -13.44 10.42 -6.67
C SER A 203 -14.72 10.02 -5.94
N VAL A 204 -15.88 10.50 -6.40
CA VAL A 204 -17.18 10.16 -5.80
C VAL A 204 -17.47 8.66 -5.96
N MET A 205 -17.23 8.10 -7.15
CA MET A 205 -17.36 6.66 -7.39
C MET A 205 -16.49 5.86 -6.41
N MET A 206 -15.23 6.27 -6.24
CA MET A 206 -14.31 5.60 -5.31
C MET A 206 -14.75 5.75 -3.85
N LEU A 207 -15.26 6.92 -3.44
CA LEU A 207 -15.79 7.11 -2.08
C LEU A 207 -16.94 6.13 -1.81
N VAL A 208 -17.87 5.97 -2.77
CA VAL A 208 -18.99 5.02 -2.66
C VAL A 208 -18.46 3.58 -2.53
N VAL A 209 -17.49 3.21 -3.35
CA VAL A 209 -16.87 1.87 -3.34
C VAL A 209 -16.21 1.60 -1.97
N ILE A 210 -15.34 2.53 -1.54
CA ILE A 210 -14.56 2.37 -0.29
C ILE A 210 -15.50 2.30 0.91
N SER A 211 -16.45 3.22 1.02
CA SER A 211 -17.37 3.29 2.17
C SER A 211 -18.27 2.06 2.24
N THR A 212 -18.79 1.60 1.09
CA THR A 212 -19.66 0.42 1.03
C THR A 212 -18.91 -0.83 1.47
N VAL A 213 -17.75 -1.09 0.88
CA VAL A 213 -16.96 -2.29 1.21
C VAL A 213 -16.46 -2.20 2.66
N SER A 214 -15.97 -1.02 3.09
CA SER A 214 -15.51 -0.82 4.47
C SER A 214 -16.64 -1.08 5.47
N LEU A 215 -17.84 -0.55 5.23
CA LEU A 215 -19.00 -0.78 6.11
C LEU A 215 -19.32 -2.28 6.20
N MET A 216 -19.35 -2.98 5.06
CA MET A 216 -19.62 -4.43 5.05
C MET A 216 -18.54 -5.20 5.82
N VAL A 217 -17.28 -4.82 5.67
CA VAL A 217 -16.14 -5.43 6.39
C VAL A 217 -16.24 -5.16 7.89
N HIS A 218 -16.60 -3.93 8.30
CA HIS A 218 -16.77 -3.59 9.72
C HIS A 218 -17.90 -4.43 10.38
N VAL A 219 -19.05 -4.54 9.70
CA VAL A 219 -20.19 -5.34 10.18
C VAL A 219 -19.81 -6.83 10.25
N TYR A 220 -19.19 -7.35 9.19
CA TYR A 220 -18.71 -8.74 9.12
C TYR A 220 -17.76 -9.07 10.28
N SER A 221 -16.86 -8.13 10.58
CA SER A 221 -15.82 -8.32 11.62
C SER A 221 -16.41 -8.43 13.03
N LEU A 222 -17.66 -7.99 13.26
CA LEU A 222 -18.35 -8.22 14.55
C LEU A 222 -18.52 -9.72 14.85
N GLY A 223 -18.75 -10.51 13.83
CA GLY A 223 -18.82 -11.96 13.94
C GLY A 223 -17.44 -12.62 13.90
N TYR A 224 -16.67 -12.29 12.86
CA TYR A 224 -15.39 -12.95 12.54
C TYR A 224 -14.34 -12.76 13.66
N MET A 225 -14.23 -11.55 14.22
CA MET A 225 -13.22 -11.20 15.24
C MET A 225 -13.72 -11.41 16.67
N LYS A 226 -14.89 -12.03 16.84
CA LYS A 226 -15.48 -12.28 18.17
C LYS A 226 -14.58 -13.23 18.97
N GLY A 227 -14.12 -12.76 20.15
CA GLY A 227 -13.25 -13.54 21.01
C GLY A 227 -11.75 -13.38 20.74
N GLU A 228 -11.37 -12.71 19.64
CA GLU A 228 -9.95 -12.48 19.32
C GLU A 228 -9.34 -11.40 20.24
N ARG A 229 -8.09 -11.58 20.62
CA ARG A 229 -7.34 -10.60 21.43
C ARG A 229 -7.01 -9.37 20.57
N GLY A 230 -7.20 -8.18 21.12
CA GLY A 230 -6.84 -6.92 20.45
C GLY A 230 -7.85 -6.42 19.45
N VAL A 231 -9.13 -6.76 19.58
CA VAL A 231 -10.21 -6.32 18.67
C VAL A 231 -10.29 -4.80 18.58
N GLN A 232 -10.04 -4.07 19.68
CA GLN A 232 -10.02 -2.59 19.67
C GLN A 232 -8.93 -2.06 18.74
N ARG A 233 -7.72 -2.63 18.83
CA ARG A 233 -6.59 -2.28 17.94
C ARG A 233 -6.93 -2.61 16.49
N TYR A 234 -7.58 -3.75 16.24
CA TYR A 234 -8.05 -4.15 14.90
C TYR A 234 -8.93 -3.08 14.28
N TYR A 235 -9.99 -2.63 15.01
CA TYR A 235 -10.90 -1.61 14.50
C TYR A 235 -10.22 -0.24 14.32
N ALA A 236 -9.27 0.10 15.20
CA ALA A 236 -8.49 1.35 15.05
C ALA A 236 -7.69 1.33 13.76
N PHE A 237 -6.98 0.22 13.47
CA PHE A 237 -6.19 0.07 12.25
C PHE A 237 -7.09 0.02 11.00
N LEU A 238 -8.24 -0.64 11.09
CA LEU A 238 -9.20 -0.74 9.99
C LEU A 238 -9.76 0.64 9.63
N SER A 239 -10.10 1.45 10.66
CA SER A 239 -10.61 2.82 10.49
C SER A 239 -9.52 3.73 9.91
N LEU A 240 -8.28 3.63 10.41
CA LEU A 240 -7.14 4.38 9.88
C LEU A 240 -6.93 4.06 8.40
N PHE A 241 -6.99 2.80 8.03
CA PHE A 241 -6.82 2.34 6.65
C PHE A 241 -7.91 2.92 5.74
N THR A 242 -9.18 2.87 6.18
CA THR A 242 -10.31 3.41 5.43
C THR A 242 -10.16 4.93 5.25
N MET A 243 -9.84 5.65 6.32
CA MET A 243 -9.63 7.11 6.30
C MET A 243 -8.48 7.47 5.36
N SER A 244 -7.38 6.72 5.41
CA SER A 244 -6.21 6.95 4.54
C SER A 244 -6.59 6.79 3.05
N MET A 245 -7.39 5.77 2.74
CA MET A 245 -7.81 5.55 1.34
C MET A 245 -8.80 6.61 0.87
N MET A 246 -9.72 7.05 1.75
CA MET A 246 -10.63 8.16 1.43
C MET A 246 -9.85 9.46 1.17
N GLY A 247 -8.87 9.78 2.02
CA GLY A 247 -8.02 10.96 1.86
C GLY A 247 -7.21 10.93 0.56
N LEU A 248 -6.74 9.73 0.17
CA LEU A 248 -6.03 9.52 -1.11
C LEU A 248 -6.94 9.91 -2.29
N VAL A 249 -8.18 9.45 -2.26
CA VAL A 249 -9.12 9.58 -3.37
C VAL A 249 -9.59 11.03 -3.56
N VAL A 250 -9.74 11.81 -2.47
CA VAL A 250 -10.21 13.20 -2.53
C VAL A 250 -9.06 14.21 -2.64
N ALA A 251 -7.82 13.76 -2.83
CA ALA A 251 -6.67 14.65 -2.92
C ALA A 251 -6.81 15.65 -4.07
N THR A 252 -6.44 16.91 -3.84
CA THR A 252 -6.49 17.98 -4.84
C THR A 252 -5.23 18.02 -5.71
N ASN A 253 -4.16 17.36 -5.28
CA ASN A 253 -2.88 17.35 -5.98
C ASN A 253 -2.14 16.03 -5.71
N ILE A 254 -1.11 15.76 -6.52
CA ILE A 254 -0.38 14.49 -6.48
C ILE A 254 0.44 14.34 -5.18
N PHE A 255 0.91 15.44 -4.57
CA PHE A 255 1.68 15.39 -3.32
C PHE A 255 0.77 15.03 -2.14
N GLN A 256 -0.44 15.62 -2.06
CA GLN A 256 -1.45 15.23 -1.06
C GLN A 256 -1.84 13.76 -1.23
N MET A 257 -2.01 13.31 -2.49
CA MET A 257 -2.27 11.89 -2.80
C MET A 257 -1.15 11.01 -2.25
N TYR A 258 0.12 11.41 -2.44
CA TYR A 258 1.29 10.67 -1.94
C TYR A 258 1.28 10.58 -0.41
N LEU A 259 0.93 11.65 0.29
CA LEU A 259 0.84 11.65 1.77
C LEU A 259 -0.12 10.56 2.26
N PHE A 260 -1.34 10.50 1.69
CA PHE A 260 -2.32 9.48 2.04
C PHE A 260 -1.93 8.09 1.52
N TRP A 261 -1.19 8.03 0.41
CA TRP A 261 -0.61 6.80 -0.14
C TRP A 261 0.31 6.13 0.88
N GLU A 262 1.14 6.92 1.52
CA GLU A 262 2.04 6.46 2.59
C GLU A 262 1.25 5.94 3.80
N LEU A 263 0.20 6.67 4.19
CA LEU A 263 -0.69 6.24 5.29
C LEU A 263 -1.40 4.91 4.98
N VAL A 264 -1.81 4.69 3.73
CA VAL A 264 -2.36 3.40 3.27
C VAL A 264 -1.30 2.30 3.44
N GLY A 265 -0.05 2.59 3.09
CA GLY A 265 1.06 1.65 3.27
C GLY A 265 1.28 1.26 4.73
N VAL A 266 1.36 2.24 5.62
CA VAL A 266 1.57 2.02 7.06
C VAL A 266 0.39 1.26 7.67
N SER A 267 -0.84 1.68 7.38
CA SER A 267 -2.03 1.04 7.94
C SER A 267 -2.18 -0.41 7.45
N SER A 268 -1.82 -0.70 6.19
CA SER A 268 -1.80 -2.07 5.66
C SER A 268 -0.75 -2.93 6.38
N TYR A 269 0.44 -2.39 6.64
CA TYR A 269 1.49 -3.05 7.42
C TYR A 269 0.96 -3.48 8.80
N LEU A 270 0.27 -2.56 9.49
CA LEU A 270 -0.30 -2.83 10.82
C LEU A 270 -1.39 -3.91 10.76
N LEU A 271 -2.21 -3.90 9.72
CA LEU A 271 -3.31 -4.85 9.52
C LEU A 271 -2.81 -6.24 9.12
N ILE A 272 -1.85 -6.35 8.19
CA ILE A 272 -1.24 -7.63 7.77
C ILE A 272 -0.52 -8.25 8.97
N GLY A 273 0.20 -7.44 9.74
CA GLY A 273 0.92 -7.86 10.93
C GLY A 273 0.07 -7.94 12.20
N PHE A 274 -1.27 -7.96 12.09
CA PHE A 274 -2.16 -7.96 13.25
C PHE A 274 -1.84 -9.14 14.21
N TYR A 275 -1.59 -10.32 13.65
CA TYR A 275 -1.17 -11.50 14.43
C TYR A 275 0.35 -11.49 14.65
N TYR A 276 0.86 -10.44 15.29
CA TYR A 276 2.29 -10.18 15.47
C TYR A 276 3.05 -11.26 16.27
N THR A 277 2.33 -12.19 16.91
CA THR A 277 2.94 -13.34 17.59
C THR A 277 3.32 -14.46 16.62
N LYS A 278 2.72 -14.44 15.39
CA LYS A 278 3.04 -15.41 14.34
C LYS A 278 4.20 -14.89 13.50
N LYS A 279 5.28 -15.67 13.37
CA LYS A 279 6.47 -15.31 12.59
C LYS A 279 6.12 -15.04 11.13
N GLU A 280 5.20 -15.81 10.57
CA GLU A 280 4.76 -15.71 9.19
C GLU A 280 4.06 -14.37 8.94
N ALA A 281 3.19 -13.93 9.85
CA ALA A 281 2.49 -12.65 9.74
C ALA A 281 3.47 -11.46 9.85
N VAL A 282 4.47 -11.56 10.73
CA VAL A 282 5.53 -10.55 10.86
C VAL A 282 6.37 -10.48 9.58
N ALA A 283 6.76 -11.63 9.03
CA ALA A 283 7.54 -11.68 7.78
C ALA A 283 6.73 -11.11 6.61
N ALA A 284 5.45 -11.48 6.51
CA ALA A 284 4.54 -11.00 5.47
C ALA A 284 4.34 -9.48 5.53
N SER A 285 4.11 -8.92 6.73
CA SER A 285 3.92 -7.47 6.90
C SER A 285 5.19 -6.69 6.53
N LYS A 286 6.36 -7.16 6.96
CA LYS A 286 7.65 -6.57 6.59
C LYS A 286 7.86 -6.62 5.07
N LYS A 287 7.61 -7.77 4.44
CA LYS A 287 7.77 -7.94 2.99
C LYS A 287 6.86 -6.96 2.24
N ALA A 288 5.58 -6.90 2.61
CA ALA A 288 4.61 -5.99 2.01
C ALA A 288 5.08 -4.53 2.13
N PHE A 289 5.51 -4.12 3.34
CA PHE A 289 5.98 -2.76 3.58
C PHE A 289 7.21 -2.43 2.75
N ILE A 290 8.25 -3.28 2.78
CA ILE A 290 9.52 -3.02 2.10
C ILE A 290 9.31 -2.94 0.57
N VAL A 291 8.57 -3.89 -0.01
CA VAL A 291 8.35 -3.92 -1.47
C VAL A 291 7.57 -2.68 -1.94
N THR A 292 6.49 -2.34 -1.23
CA THR A 292 5.70 -1.16 -1.59
C THR A 292 6.49 0.14 -1.35
N ARG A 293 7.27 0.21 -0.26
CA ARG A 293 8.08 1.40 0.06
C ARG A 293 9.18 1.63 -0.99
N PHE A 294 9.80 0.56 -1.48
CA PHE A 294 10.79 0.66 -2.57
C PHE A 294 10.13 1.26 -3.83
N ALA A 295 8.92 0.84 -4.15
CA ALA A 295 8.15 1.39 -5.26
C ALA A 295 7.76 2.86 -5.02
N ASP A 296 7.38 3.18 -3.78
CA ASP A 296 6.96 4.52 -3.37
C ASP A 296 8.11 5.54 -3.50
N LEU A 297 9.38 5.12 -3.37
CA LEU A 297 10.53 5.96 -3.65
C LEU A 297 10.53 6.42 -5.11
N GLY A 298 10.27 5.50 -6.05
CA GLY A 298 10.11 5.85 -7.47
C GLY A 298 8.97 6.86 -7.67
N PHE A 299 7.84 6.64 -6.99
CA PHE A 299 6.69 7.54 -7.03
C PHE A 299 7.08 8.95 -6.56
N LEU A 300 7.77 9.07 -5.42
CA LEU A 300 8.20 10.36 -4.86
C LEU A 300 9.12 11.09 -5.84
N VAL A 301 10.13 10.39 -6.38
CA VAL A 301 11.05 10.98 -7.37
C VAL A 301 10.26 11.48 -8.59
N GLY A 302 9.29 10.69 -9.07
CA GLY A 302 8.40 11.09 -10.17
C GLY A 302 7.61 12.36 -9.84
N ILE A 303 7.06 12.46 -8.62
CA ILE A 303 6.33 13.65 -8.15
C ILE A 303 7.25 14.88 -8.15
N LEU A 304 8.49 14.73 -7.67
CA LEU A 304 9.44 15.84 -7.61
C LEU A 304 9.82 16.31 -9.02
N PHE A 305 10.10 15.39 -9.95
CA PHE A 305 10.34 15.75 -11.37
C PHE A 305 9.12 16.45 -11.95
N TYR A 306 7.93 15.91 -11.73
CA TYR A 306 6.68 16.52 -12.22
C TYR A 306 6.53 17.94 -11.67
N GLY A 307 6.65 18.10 -10.34
CA GLY A 307 6.51 19.42 -9.70
C GLY A 307 7.50 20.46 -10.22
N TYR A 308 8.75 20.01 -10.45
CA TYR A 308 9.80 20.90 -10.97
C TYR A 308 9.52 21.34 -12.42
N TYR A 309 9.18 20.39 -13.30
CA TYR A 309 9.03 20.69 -14.74
C TYR A 309 7.64 21.23 -15.09
N ALA A 310 6.58 20.80 -14.39
CA ALA A 310 5.22 21.31 -14.61
C ALA A 310 4.93 22.60 -13.83
N GLY A 311 5.80 22.97 -12.88
CA GLY A 311 5.62 24.16 -12.04
C GLY A 311 4.46 24.04 -11.04
N THR A 312 3.88 22.85 -10.88
CA THR A 312 2.74 22.60 -10.00
C THR A 312 2.63 21.13 -9.62
N PHE A 313 1.97 20.85 -8.51
CA PHE A 313 1.59 19.48 -8.13
C PHE A 313 0.14 19.14 -8.50
N SER A 314 -0.59 20.08 -9.12
CA SER A 314 -1.98 19.89 -9.55
C SER A 314 -2.11 18.80 -10.61
N PHE A 315 -3.30 18.18 -10.69
CA PHE A 315 -3.64 17.21 -11.75
C PHE A 315 -3.91 17.90 -13.12
N THR A 316 -4.07 19.22 -13.11
CA THR A 316 -4.34 20.04 -14.31
C THR A 316 -3.28 21.15 -14.43
N PRO A 317 -2.07 20.81 -14.90
CA PRO A 317 -0.98 21.77 -15.04
C PRO A 317 -1.15 22.64 -16.29
N ASP A 318 -0.31 23.68 -16.42
CA ASP A 318 -0.23 24.53 -17.60
C ASP A 318 0.35 23.74 -18.78
N VAL A 319 -0.39 23.70 -19.88
CA VAL A 319 -0.03 22.98 -21.12
C VAL A 319 1.31 23.48 -21.70
N GLN A 320 1.59 24.79 -21.61
CA GLN A 320 2.81 25.38 -22.16
C GLN A 320 4.07 24.90 -21.42
N LEU A 321 3.99 24.82 -20.08
CA LEU A 321 5.09 24.32 -19.25
C LEU A 321 5.36 22.84 -19.51
N LEU A 322 4.31 22.05 -19.67
CA LEU A 322 4.43 20.62 -19.98
C LEU A 322 5.10 20.39 -21.34
N ALA A 323 4.70 21.18 -22.35
CA ALA A 323 5.28 21.05 -23.69
C ALA A 323 6.78 21.39 -23.68
N ALA A 324 7.18 22.38 -22.88
CA ALA A 324 8.59 22.77 -22.74
C ALA A 324 9.44 21.72 -22.01
N ALA A 325 8.84 20.91 -21.13
CA ALA A 325 9.54 19.90 -20.33
C ALA A 325 10.00 18.68 -21.15
N GLY A 326 9.44 18.46 -22.35
CA GLY A 326 9.87 17.38 -23.26
C GLY A 326 9.83 15.99 -22.63
N ALA A 327 10.93 15.26 -22.71
CA ALA A 327 11.05 13.87 -22.22
C ALA A 327 10.97 13.72 -20.70
N MET A 328 11.03 14.82 -19.94
CA MET A 328 11.01 14.74 -18.47
C MET A 328 9.63 14.39 -17.92
N ILE A 329 8.54 14.78 -18.60
CA ILE A 329 7.18 14.42 -18.17
C ILE A 329 6.91 12.91 -18.37
N PRO A 330 7.20 12.28 -19.51
CA PRO A 330 7.13 10.82 -19.63
C PRO A 330 7.94 10.07 -18.56
N LEU A 331 9.16 10.55 -18.27
CA LEU A 331 9.99 9.95 -17.21
C LEU A 331 9.31 10.08 -15.84
N ALA A 332 8.78 11.26 -15.50
CA ALA A 332 8.08 11.50 -14.25
C ALA A 332 6.86 10.56 -14.11
N LEU A 333 6.03 10.48 -15.16
CA LEU A 333 4.84 9.63 -15.16
C LEU A 333 5.20 8.13 -15.07
N GLY A 334 6.29 7.72 -15.74
CA GLY A 334 6.81 6.34 -15.63
C GLY A 334 7.26 6.01 -14.23
N LEU A 335 7.98 6.93 -13.57
CA LEU A 335 8.41 6.77 -12.18
C LEU A 335 7.20 6.72 -11.22
N MET A 336 6.18 7.56 -11.46
CA MET A 336 4.93 7.52 -10.70
C MET A 336 4.23 6.16 -10.86
N PHE A 337 4.22 5.62 -12.09
CA PHE A 337 3.63 4.30 -12.35
C PHE A 337 4.34 3.19 -11.56
N ILE A 338 5.66 3.30 -11.31
CA ILE A 338 6.38 2.31 -10.48
C ILE A 338 5.73 2.24 -9.08
N GLY A 339 5.41 3.39 -8.47
CA GLY A 339 4.66 3.43 -7.21
C GLY A 339 3.29 2.76 -7.32
N GLY A 340 2.57 3.09 -8.41
CA GLY A 340 1.29 2.46 -8.73
C GLY A 340 1.41 0.95 -8.88
N ALA A 341 2.45 0.48 -9.59
CA ALA A 341 2.73 -0.94 -9.81
C ALA A 341 3.02 -1.67 -8.48
N GLY A 342 3.72 -1.00 -7.54
CA GLY A 342 4.01 -1.55 -6.22
C GLY A 342 2.75 -1.82 -5.40
N LYS A 343 1.88 -0.82 -5.24
CA LYS A 343 0.61 -0.98 -4.51
C LYS A 343 -0.34 -1.94 -5.21
N SER A 344 -0.41 -1.89 -6.54
CA SER A 344 -1.29 -2.74 -7.36
C SER A 344 -0.74 -4.14 -7.61
N ALA A 345 0.42 -4.46 -7.03
CA ALA A 345 1.06 -5.77 -7.13
C ALA A 345 1.26 -6.20 -8.60
N MET A 346 1.72 -5.28 -9.45
CA MET A 346 2.10 -5.58 -10.83
C MET A 346 3.47 -6.27 -10.85
N PHE A 347 3.67 -7.15 -11.84
CA PHE A 347 4.98 -7.77 -12.04
C PHE A 347 6.05 -6.69 -12.31
N PRO A 348 7.24 -6.78 -11.69
CA PRO A 348 7.73 -7.82 -10.77
C PRO A 348 7.42 -7.58 -9.28
N LEU A 349 6.77 -6.48 -8.91
CA LEU A 349 6.55 -6.04 -7.53
C LEU A 349 5.36 -6.75 -6.83
N HIS A 350 4.85 -7.85 -7.41
CA HIS A 350 3.66 -8.57 -6.95
C HIS A 350 3.89 -9.48 -5.73
N ILE A 351 5.14 -9.77 -5.38
CA ILE A 351 5.54 -10.84 -4.46
C ILE A 351 4.99 -10.73 -3.03
N TRP A 352 4.58 -9.52 -2.63
CA TRP A 352 4.06 -9.27 -1.28
C TRP A 352 2.58 -9.67 -1.11
N LEU A 353 1.79 -9.61 -2.20
CA LEU A 353 0.33 -9.73 -2.10
C LEU A 353 -0.15 -11.13 -1.67
N PRO A 354 0.40 -12.25 -2.21
CA PRO A 354 0.00 -13.57 -1.74
C PRO A 354 0.38 -13.86 -0.28
N ASP A 355 1.47 -13.27 0.21
CA ASP A 355 1.91 -13.44 1.59
C ASP A 355 1.10 -12.55 2.56
N ALA A 356 0.54 -11.43 2.07
CA ALA A 356 -0.36 -10.57 2.85
C ALA A 356 -1.62 -11.32 3.36
N MET A 357 -1.87 -12.53 2.85
CA MET A 357 -2.96 -13.42 3.29
C MET A 357 -2.80 -13.91 4.75
N GLU A 358 -1.65 -13.67 5.40
CA GLU A 358 -1.43 -14.00 6.81
C GLU A 358 -2.25 -13.09 7.76
N GLY A 359 -2.73 -11.96 7.29
CA GLY A 359 -3.64 -11.08 8.04
C GLY A 359 -5.06 -11.66 8.17
N PRO A 360 -5.90 -11.08 9.06
CA PRO A 360 -7.30 -11.51 9.19
C PRO A 360 -8.05 -11.41 7.87
N THR A 361 -8.94 -12.37 7.59
CA THR A 361 -9.63 -12.45 6.28
C THR A 361 -10.46 -11.20 5.96
N PRO A 362 -11.17 -10.53 6.90
CA PRO A 362 -11.85 -9.28 6.56
C PRO A 362 -10.89 -8.16 6.13
N VAL A 363 -9.66 -8.15 6.64
CA VAL A 363 -8.60 -7.23 6.18
C VAL A 363 -8.25 -7.55 4.72
N SER A 364 -8.08 -8.85 4.40
CA SER A 364 -7.82 -9.28 3.02
C SER A 364 -8.95 -8.82 2.09
N ALA A 365 -10.21 -8.92 2.53
CA ALA A 365 -11.35 -8.44 1.76
C ALA A 365 -11.22 -6.95 1.43
N LEU A 366 -10.88 -6.12 2.42
CA LEU A 366 -10.77 -4.67 2.24
C LEU A 366 -9.58 -4.31 1.33
N ILE A 367 -8.38 -4.85 1.63
CA ILE A 367 -7.14 -4.56 0.87
C ILE A 367 -7.30 -4.93 -0.61
N HIS A 368 -7.91 -6.11 -0.90
CA HIS A 368 -7.93 -6.70 -2.24
C HIS A 368 -9.13 -6.29 -3.08
N ALA A 369 -10.22 -5.79 -2.48
CA ALA A 369 -11.42 -5.46 -3.25
C ALA A 369 -11.46 -3.99 -3.66
N ALA A 370 -11.30 -3.07 -2.70
CA ALA A 370 -11.74 -1.68 -2.86
C ALA A 370 -10.68 -0.62 -2.54
N THR A 371 -9.49 -1.02 -2.04
CA THR A 371 -8.59 -0.02 -1.46
C THR A 371 -7.16 -0.13 -2.01
N MET A 372 -6.22 -0.71 -1.26
CA MET A 372 -4.79 -0.61 -1.53
C MET A 372 -4.40 -1.02 -2.96
N VAL A 373 -4.91 -2.17 -3.43
CA VAL A 373 -4.51 -2.70 -4.74
C VAL A 373 -5.09 -1.91 -5.92
N VAL A 374 -6.20 -1.19 -5.71
CA VAL A 374 -6.78 -0.36 -6.76
C VAL A 374 -6.21 1.08 -6.76
N ALA A 375 -5.38 1.43 -5.76
CA ALA A 375 -4.78 2.76 -5.66
C ALA A 375 -3.90 3.07 -6.89
N GLY A 376 -3.14 2.09 -7.41
CA GLY A 376 -2.33 2.30 -8.61
C GLY A 376 -3.18 2.45 -9.87
N VAL A 377 -4.30 1.72 -9.98
CA VAL A 377 -5.28 1.90 -11.07
C VAL A 377 -5.85 3.32 -11.00
N TYR A 378 -6.23 3.75 -9.79
CA TYR A 378 -6.77 5.10 -9.55
C TYR A 378 -5.75 6.19 -9.87
N LEU A 379 -4.47 5.97 -9.53
CA LEU A 379 -3.37 6.90 -9.86
C LEU A 379 -3.28 7.12 -11.38
N VAL A 380 -3.25 6.02 -12.16
CA VAL A 380 -3.17 6.11 -13.62
C VAL A 380 -4.44 6.80 -14.19
N ALA A 381 -5.61 6.45 -13.64
CA ALA A 381 -6.88 7.08 -14.05
C ALA A 381 -6.92 8.57 -13.69
N ARG A 382 -6.40 8.97 -12.52
CA ARG A 382 -6.35 10.38 -12.07
C ARG A 382 -5.41 11.21 -12.95
N MET A 383 -4.28 10.63 -13.35
CA MET A 383 -3.28 11.28 -14.21
C MET A 383 -3.51 10.97 -15.70
N PHE A 384 -4.64 10.36 -16.06
CA PHE A 384 -4.92 9.84 -17.40
C PHE A 384 -4.75 10.90 -18.51
N PRO A 385 -5.25 12.15 -18.36
CA PRO A 385 -5.05 13.15 -19.43
C PRO A 385 -3.56 13.43 -19.70
N LEU A 386 -2.72 13.37 -18.65
CA LEU A 386 -1.28 13.57 -18.80
C LEU A 386 -0.61 12.38 -19.48
N PHE A 387 -1.03 11.15 -19.13
CA PHE A 387 -0.50 9.96 -19.80
C PHE A 387 -0.82 9.96 -21.30
N VAL A 388 -2.08 10.22 -21.66
CA VAL A 388 -2.52 10.21 -23.07
C VAL A 388 -1.87 11.38 -23.86
N GLY A 389 -1.81 12.57 -23.25
CA GLY A 389 -1.32 13.77 -23.94
C GLY A 389 0.20 13.86 -24.05
N TYR A 390 0.94 13.37 -23.06
CA TYR A 390 2.38 13.61 -22.96
C TYR A 390 3.24 12.36 -22.81
N ALA A 391 2.64 11.19 -22.52
CA ALA A 391 3.38 9.95 -22.29
C ALA A 391 2.64 8.72 -22.84
N PRO A 392 2.16 8.75 -24.10
CA PRO A 392 1.39 7.61 -24.63
C PRO A 392 2.20 6.31 -24.67
N GLU A 393 3.50 6.39 -24.93
CA GLU A 393 4.38 5.20 -24.92
C GLU A 393 4.44 4.58 -23.53
N VAL A 394 4.58 5.41 -22.48
CA VAL A 394 4.58 4.91 -21.08
C VAL A 394 3.24 4.24 -20.78
N LEU A 395 2.13 4.88 -21.20
CA LEU A 395 0.79 4.31 -21.00
C LEU A 395 0.67 2.94 -21.68
N HIS A 396 1.16 2.78 -22.91
CA HIS A 396 1.14 1.48 -23.61
C HIS A 396 2.04 0.44 -22.93
N TRP A 397 3.20 0.85 -22.39
CA TRP A 397 4.02 -0.06 -21.58
C TRP A 397 3.25 -0.59 -20.36
N THR A 398 2.39 0.25 -19.74
CA THR A 398 1.56 -0.23 -18.62
C THR A 398 0.59 -1.34 -19.07
N ALA A 399 0.07 -1.27 -20.33
CA ALA A 399 -0.79 -2.33 -20.87
C ALA A 399 -0.05 -3.66 -20.96
N TYR A 400 1.19 -3.66 -21.50
CA TYR A 400 1.98 -4.90 -21.63
C TYR A 400 2.34 -5.50 -20.26
N ILE A 401 2.72 -4.64 -19.30
CA ILE A 401 3.01 -5.05 -17.90
C ILE A 401 1.73 -5.64 -17.28
N GLY A 402 0.59 -4.99 -17.48
CA GLY A 402 -0.71 -5.45 -16.98
C GLY A 402 -1.10 -6.81 -17.56
N ALA A 403 -0.96 -6.98 -18.88
CA ALA A 403 -1.30 -8.24 -19.58
C ALA A 403 -0.42 -9.40 -19.10
N PHE A 404 0.90 -9.17 -19.00
CA PHE A 404 1.84 -10.18 -18.47
C PHE A 404 1.48 -10.54 -17.03
N THR A 405 1.21 -9.53 -16.19
CA THR A 405 0.83 -9.72 -14.78
C THR A 405 -0.46 -10.55 -14.67
N ALA A 406 -1.46 -10.22 -15.50
CA ALA A 406 -2.76 -10.91 -15.51
C ALA A 406 -2.59 -12.38 -15.91
N LEU A 407 -1.78 -12.66 -16.94
CA LEU A 407 -1.51 -14.02 -17.40
C LEU A 407 -0.76 -14.83 -16.33
N TYR A 408 0.35 -14.27 -15.82
CA TYR A 408 1.17 -14.90 -14.77
C TYR A 408 0.29 -15.29 -13.58
N ALA A 409 -0.48 -14.32 -13.07
CA ALA A 409 -1.31 -14.55 -11.89
C ALA A 409 -2.42 -15.57 -12.14
N ALA A 410 -3.04 -15.58 -13.34
CA ALA A 410 -4.08 -16.55 -13.69
C ALA A 410 -3.51 -17.98 -13.74
N VAL A 411 -2.31 -18.16 -14.32
CA VAL A 411 -1.64 -19.46 -14.37
C VAL A 411 -1.31 -19.97 -12.96
N VAL A 412 -0.76 -19.11 -12.08
CA VAL A 412 -0.45 -19.48 -10.70
C VAL A 412 -1.73 -19.81 -9.91
N ALA A 413 -2.82 -19.04 -10.10
CA ALA A 413 -4.12 -19.30 -9.45
C ALA A 413 -4.67 -20.69 -9.79
N CYS A 414 -4.40 -21.22 -10.99
CA CYS A 414 -4.86 -22.55 -11.42
C CYS A 414 -4.30 -23.68 -10.56
N VAL A 415 -3.18 -23.49 -9.87
CA VAL A 415 -2.48 -24.58 -9.15
C VAL A 415 -2.40 -24.39 -7.63
N GLN A 416 -2.68 -23.21 -7.10
CA GLN A 416 -2.63 -22.95 -5.65
C GLN A 416 -3.66 -23.81 -4.89
N SER A 417 -3.32 -24.21 -3.67
CA SER A 417 -4.16 -25.05 -2.79
C SER A 417 -4.86 -24.27 -1.67
N ASP A 418 -4.34 -23.09 -1.33
CA ASP A 418 -4.88 -22.22 -0.28
C ASP A 418 -5.95 -21.29 -0.88
N ILE A 419 -7.17 -21.28 -0.30
CA ILE A 419 -8.31 -20.49 -0.77
C ILE A 419 -7.97 -18.99 -0.86
N LYS A 420 -7.29 -18.44 0.16
CA LYS A 420 -6.93 -17.01 0.20
C LYS A 420 -5.87 -16.68 -0.86
N ARG A 421 -4.91 -17.59 -1.09
CA ARG A 421 -3.87 -17.40 -2.12
C ARG A 421 -4.47 -17.46 -3.53
N VAL A 422 -5.42 -18.36 -3.81
CA VAL A 422 -6.13 -18.37 -5.09
C VAL A 422 -6.81 -17.03 -5.32
N LEU A 423 -7.52 -16.50 -4.31
CA LEU A 423 -8.20 -15.21 -4.39
C LEU A 423 -7.21 -14.03 -4.54
N ALA A 424 -6.03 -14.12 -3.91
CA ALA A 424 -4.97 -13.11 -4.06
C ALA A 424 -4.44 -13.06 -5.50
N PHE A 425 -4.09 -14.22 -6.09
CA PHE A 425 -3.66 -14.26 -7.49
C PHE A 425 -4.77 -13.87 -8.44
N SER A 426 -6.01 -14.22 -8.12
CA SER A 426 -7.17 -13.72 -8.85
C SER A 426 -7.29 -12.19 -8.79
N THR A 427 -6.95 -11.56 -7.64
CA THR A 427 -6.90 -10.10 -7.53
C THR A 427 -5.83 -9.51 -8.44
N ILE A 428 -4.60 -10.04 -8.38
CA ILE A 428 -3.48 -9.59 -9.23
C ILE A 428 -3.91 -9.64 -10.71
N SER A 429 -4.55 -10.74 -11.11
CA SER A 429 -5.03 -10.92 -12.49
C SER A 429 -6.07 -9.85 -12.87
N GLN A 430 -7.06 -9.58 -12.01
CA GLN A 430 -8.13 -8.61 -12.31
C GLN A 430 -7.61 -7.16 -12.30
N ILE A 431 -6.67 -6.82 -11.42
CA ILE A 431 -6.01 -5.51 -11.46
C ILE A 431 -5.21 -5.37 -12.77
N GLY A 432 -4.58 -6.46 -13.23
CA GLY A 432 -3.95 -6.50 -14.55
C GLY A 432 -4.93 -6.13 -15.67
N PHE A 433 -6.17 -6.66 -15.64
CA PHE A 433 -7.23 -6.28 -16.59
C PHE A 433 -7.51 -4.77 -16.57
N MET A 434 -7.60 -4.18 -15.38
CA MET A 434 -7.87 -2.73 -15.22
C MET A 434 -6.73 -1.88 -15.79
N ILE A 435 -5.48 -2.26 -15.49
CA ILE A 435 -4.30 -1.56 -15.99
C ILE A 435 -4.18 -1.70 -17.52
N VAL A 436 -4.47 -2.89 -18.06
CA VAL A 436 -4.51 -3.10 -19.52
C VAL A 436 -5.55 -2.15 -20.16
N ALA A 437 -6.75 -2.10 -19.58
CA ALA A 437 -7.83 -1.23 -20.11
C ALA A 437 -7.40 0.23 -20.19
N LEU A 438 -6.74 0.75 -19.15
CA LEU A 438 -6.17 2.12 -19.17
C LEU A 438 -5.05 2.23 -20.20
N GLY A 439 -4.16 1.23 -20.24
CA GLY A 439 -2.94 1.25 -21.05
C GLY A 439 -3.17 1.13 -22.56
N VAL A 440 -4.31 0.55 -22.99
CA VAL A 440 -4.63 0.44 -24.42
C VAL A 440 -5.28 1.70 -24.99
N CYS A 441 -5.55 2.72 -24.18
CA CYS A 441 -6.14 3.97 -24.63
C CYS A 441 -5.15 4.77 -25.48
N THR A 442 -5.65 5.31 -26.58
CA THR A 442 -4.88 6.16 -27.51
C THR A 442 -5.41 7.59 -27.56
N SER A 443 -6.56 7.84 -26.92
CA SER A 443 -7.25 9.12 -26.92
C SER A 443 -8.00 9.31 -25.59
N ALA A 444 -8.36 10.55 -25.28
CA ALA A 444 -9.27 10.86 -24.18
C ALA A 444 -10.76 10.65 -24.56
N ASP A 445 -11.08 10.70 -25.85
CA ASP A 445 -12.45 10.51 -26.34
C ASP A 445 -12.80 9.01 -26.39
N PRO A 446 -13.84 8.57 -25.67
CA PRO A 446 -14.25 7.15 -25.66
C PRO A 446 -14.56 6.57 -27.03
N HIS A 447 -15.03 7.39 -27.99
CA HIS A 447 -15.37 6.96 -29.34
C HIS A 447 -14.15 6.75 -30.25
N THR A 448 -13.03 7.40 -29.94
CA THR A 448 -11.83 7.37 -30.78
C THR A 448 -10.60 6.77 -30.09
N GLY A 449 -10.82 5.91 -29.07
CA GLY A 449 -9.75 5.17 -28.40
C GLY A 449 -9.62 5.35 -26.89
N GLY A 450 -10.54 6.07 -26.24
CA GLY A 450 -10.55 6.28 -24.79
C GLY A 450 -11.49 5.35 -24.02
N LEU A 451 -12.11 4.37 -24.68
CA LEU A 451 -13.09 3.44 -24.08
C LEU A 451 -12.53 2.72 -22.86
N GLY A 452 -11.24 2.36 -22.91
CA GLY A 452 -10.58 1.60 -21.85
C GLY A 452 -10.59 2.28 -20.49
N TYR A 453 -10.60 3.62 -20.43
CA TYR A 453 -10.72 4.38 -19.18
C TYR A 453 -12.04 4.06 -18.47
N MET A 454 -13.16 4.23 -19.18
CA MET A 454 -14.49 3.94 -18.64
C MET A 454 -14.60 2.46 -18.26
N ALA A 455 -14.12 1.55 -19.13
CA ALA A 455 -14.12 0.11 -18.90
C ALA A 455 -13.31 -0.27 -17.64
N SER A 456 -12.14 0.33 -17.44
CA SER A 456 -11.30 0.10 -16.26
C SER A 456 -12.02 0.53 -14.98
N MET A 457 -12.57 1.75 -14.96
CA MET A 457 -13.28 2.27 -13.78
C MET A 457 -14.57 1.49 -13.50
N PHE A 458 -15.29 1.07 -14.54
CA PHE A 458 -16.47 0.22 -14.39
C PHE A 458 -16.08 -1.15 -13.81
N HIS A 459 -14.99 -1.74 -14.31
CA HIS A 459 -14.52 -3.03 -13.80
C HIS A 459 -14.02 -2.89 -12.35
N LEU A 460 -13.38 -1.78 -12.00
CA LEU A 460 -12.96 -1.48 -10.61
C LEU A 460 -14.18 -1.47 -9.68
N PHE A 461 -15.27 -0.79 -10.10
CA PHE A 461 -16.52 -0.72 -9.33
C PHE A 461 -17.12 -2.10 -9.11
N THR A 462 -17.32 -2.89 -10.19
CA THR A 462 -17.90 -4.23 -10.09
C THR A 462 -17.00 -5.21 -9.36
N HIS A 463 -15.67 -5.13 -9.61
CA HIS A 463 -14.64 -5.93 -8.95
C HIS A 463 -14.69 -5.76 -7.44
N ALA A 464 -14.81 -4.53 -6.95
CA ALA A 464 -14.87 -4.26 -5.52
C ALA A 464 -15.99 -5.04 -4.85
N MET A 465 -17.16 -5.14 -5.48
CA MET A 465 -18.33 -5.82 -4.93
C MET A 465 -18.14 -7.34 -4.91
N PHE A 466 -17.90 -7.96 -6.07
CA PHE A 466 -17.76 -9.43 -6.09
C PHE A 466 -16.47 -9.92 -5.41
N LYS A 467 -15.41 -9.12 -5.38
CA LYS A 467 -14.15 -9.53 -4.74
C LYS A 467 -14.25 -9.49 -3.21
N ALA A 468 -14.87 -8.44 -2.66
CA ALA A 468 -15.19 -8.38 -1.24
C ALA A 468 -16.05 -9.60 -0.85
N LEU A 469 -17.07 -9.90 -1.65
CA LEU A 469 -17.96 -11.05 -1.46
C LEU A 469 -17.18 -12.37 -1.43
N LEU A 470 -16.23 -12.57 -2.36
CA LEU A 470 -15.40 -13.79 -2.41
C LEU A 470 -14.52 -13.94 -1.16
N PHE A 471 -13.85 -12.85 -0.74
CA PHE A 471 -12.99 -12.90 0.45
C PHE A 471 -13.79 -13.09 1.74
N LEU A 472 -14.93 -12.40 1.90
CA LEU A 472 -15.80 -12.57 3.08
C LEU A 472 -16.41 -13.98 3.07
N GLY A 473 -16.81 -14.50 1.92
CA GLY A 473 -17.27 -15.88 1.77
C GLY A 473 -16.18 -16.88 2.15
N ALA A 474 -14.94 -16.67 1.68
CA ALA A 474 -13.79 -17.48 2.07
C ALA A 474 -13.56 -17.42 3.60
N GLY A 475 -13.78 -16.25 4.22
CA GLY A 475 -13.69 -16.10 5.66
C GLY A 475 -14.73 -16.96 6.41
N CYS A 476 -15.97 -17.00 5.91
CA CYS A 476 -17.01 -17.87 6.48
C CYS A 476 -16.59 -19.35 6.40
N ILE A 477 -16.06 -19.77 5.26
CA ILE A 477 -15.60 -21.15 5.02
C ILE A 477 -14.43 -21.48 5.97
N ILE A 478 -13.42 -20.61 6.06
CA ILE A 478 -12.27 -20.80 6.95
C ILE A 478 -12.72 -20.87 8.42
N HIS A 479 -13.67 -20.03 8.79
CA HIS A 479 -14.21 -20.01 10.16
C HIS A 479 -14.94 -21.32 10.49
N ALA A 480 -15.63 -21.94 9.51
CA ALA A 480 -16.36 -23.19 9.70
C ALA A 480 -15.44 -24.43 9.70
N VAL A 481 -14.34 -24.41 8.92
CA VAL A 481 -13.44 -25.57 8.71
C VAL A 481 -12.13 -25.45 9.50
N HIS A 482 -11.79 -24.24 9.98
CA HIS A 482 -10.54 -23.91 10.70
C HIS A 482 -9.28 -24.21 9.87
N SER A 483 -9.37 -24.13 8.52
CA SER A 483 -8.23 -24.33 7.62
C SER A 483 -8.37 -23.49 6.36
N ASN A 484 -7.24 -22.99 5.85
CA ASN A 484 -7.18 -22.29 4.57
C ASN A 484 -7.05 -23.27 3.38
N GLU A 485 -6.65 -24.52 3.63
CA GLU A 485 -6.36 -25.51 2.58
C GLU A 485 -7.64 -26.12 2.02
N MET A 486 -7.78 -26.11 0.68
CA MET A 486 -8.95 -26.70 0.00
C MET A 486 -9.10 -28.21 0.26
N SER A 487 -7.99 -28.90 0.57
CA SER A 487 -8.02 -30.33 0.94
C SER A 487 -8.79 -30.62 2.23
N ALA A 488 -8.94 -29.60 3.10
CA ALA A 488 -9.72 -29.70 4.34
C ALA A 488 -11.22 -29.42 4.10
N MET A 489 -11.58 -28.97 2.91
CA MET A 489 -12.93 -28.54 2.53
C MET A 489 -13.63 -29.69 1.75
N GLY A 490 -14.62 -29.36 0.97
CA GLY A 490 -15.38 -30.30 0.15
C GLY A 490 -16.77 -30.59 0.73
N GLY A 491 -17.77 -30.67 -0.13
CA GLY A 491 -19.16 -30.98 0.26
C GLY A 491 -19.87 -29.90 1.07
N LEU A 492 -19.28 -28.71 1.22
CA LEU A 492 -19.76 -27.66 2.15
C LEU A 492 -21.12 -27.05 1.76
N ARG A 493 -21.62 -27.27 0.54
CA ARG A 493 -22.90 -26.74 0.07
C ARG A 493 -24.10 -27.13 0.97
N ARG A 494 -24.02 -28.29 1.64
CA ARG A 494 -25.08 -28.79 2.53
C ARG A 494 -25.08 -28.10 3.89
N TYR A 495 -23.90 -27.67 4.33
CA TYR A 495 -23.70 -27.10 5.66
C TYR A 495 -23.81 -25.57 5.67
N MET A 496 -23.50 -24.92 4.51
CA MET A 496 -23.41 -23.47 4.38
C MET A 496 -24.18 -22.97 3.15
N PRO A 497 -25.53 -23.11 3.11
CA PRO A 497 -26.31 -22.78 1.91
C PRO A 497 -26.26 -21.31 1.53
N VAL A 498 -26.27 -20.36 2.48
CA VAL A 498 -26.20 -18.91 2.19
C VAL A 498 -24.83 -18.54 1.63
N THR A 499 -23.76 -19.00 2.33
CA THR A 499 -22.38 -18.79 1.86
C THR A 499 -22.17 -19.39 0.49
N HIS A 500 -22.69 -20.60 0.23
CA HIS A 500 -22.63 -21.31 -1.05
C HIS A 500 -23.26 -20.49 -2.19
N ALA A 501 -24.51 -20.04 -1.99
CA ALA A 501 -25.26 -19.30 -3.00
C ALA A 501 -24.58 -17.96 -3.33
N THR A 502 -24.18 -17.21 -2.31
CA THR A 502 -23.54 -15.89 -2.51
C THR A 502 -22.15 -16.04 -3.15
N PHE A 503 -21.38 -17.07 -2.76
CA PHE A 503 -20.07 -17.37 -3.37
C PHE A 503 -20.22 -17.75 -4.85
N LEU A 504 -21.26 -18.52 -5.19
CA LEU A 504 -21.55 -18.88 -6.60
C LEU A 504 -21.87 -17.64 -7.44
N VAL A 505 -22.69 -16.71 -6.92
CA VAL A 505 -22.97 -15.42 -7.59
C VAL A 505 -21.65 -14.69 -7.90
N ALA A 506 -20.74 -14.63 -6.93
CA ALA A 506 -19.47 -13.95 -7.13
C ALA A 506 -18.57 -14.69 -8.16
N CYS A 507 -18.57 -16.05 -8.14
CA CYS A 507 -17.81 -16.85 -9.12
C CYS A 507 -18.33 -16.65 -10.54
N LEU A 508 -19.65 -16.60 -10.72
CA LEU A 508 -20.29 -16.33 -12.02
C LEU A 508 -19.99 -14.89 -12.49
N ALA A 509 -20.03 -13.91 -11.56
CA ALA A 509 -19.74 -12.51 -11.87
C ALA A 509 -18.28 -12.34 -12.35
N ILE A 510 -17.31 -12.86 -11.59
CA ILE A 510 -15.90 -12.73 -11.97
C ILE A 510 -15.56 -13.53 -13.23
N ALA A 511 -16.29 -14.62 -13.52
CA ALA A 511 -16.16 -15.38 -14.77
C ALA A 511 -16.70 -14.60 -15.98
N GLY A 512 -17.49 -13.55 -15.76
CA GLY A 512 -18.07 -12.74 -16.85
C GLY A 512 -19.30 -13.37 -17.47
N ILE A 513 -20.16 -13.98 -16.65
CA ILE A 513 -21.40 -14.65 -17.13
C ILE A 513 -22.56 -13.65 -17.06
N TRP A 514 -23.23 -13.50 -18.20
CA TRP A 514 -24.47 -12.71 -18.30
C TRP A 514 -25.55 -13.31 -17.38
N PRO A 515 -26.36 -12.52 -16.63
CA PRO A 515 -26.45 -11.05 -16.62
C PRO A 515 -25.73 -10.35 -15.45
N LEU A 516 -24.70 -10.95 -14.91
CA LEU A 516 -24.01 -10.41 -13.72
C LEU A 516 -23.05 -9.28 -14.10
N SER A 517 -22.72 -8.44 -13.11
CA SER A 517 -22.00 -7.17 -13.30
C SER A 517 -20.63 -7.33 -13.98
N GLY A 518 -19.94 -8.42 -13.68
CA GLY A 518 -18.60 -8.70 -14.26
C GLY A 518 -18.63 -8.93 -15.76
N PHE A 519 -19.75 -9.40 -16.32
CA PHE A 519 -19.92 -9.54 -17.78
C PHE A 519 -19.81 -8.16 -18.45
N PHE A 520 -20.62 -7.22 -18.03
CA PHE A 520 -20.69 -5.88 -18.65
C PHE A 520 -19.34 -5.17 -18.62
N SER A 521 -18.68 -5.19 -17.47
CA SER A 521 -17.40 -4.48 -17.30
C SER A 521 -16.25 -5.15 -18.04
N LYS A 522 -16.20 -6.50 -18.08
CA LYS A 522 -15.15 -7.24 -18.82
C LYS A 522 -15.33 -7.11 -20.33
N ASP A 523 -16.56 -7.14 -20.80
CA ASP A 523 -16.85 -7.00 -22.22
C ASP A 523 -16.30 -5.68 -22.77
N GLU A 524 -16.49 -4.58 -22.05
CA GLU A 524 -15.96 -3.27 -22.42
C GLU A 524 -14.43 -3.27 -22.44
N ILE A 525 -13.78 -3.95 -21.47
CA ILE A 525 -12.30 -4.08 -21.45
C ILE A 525 -11.83 -4.83 -22.70
N LEU A 526 -12.47 -5.96 -23.03
CA LEU A 526 -12.10 -6.77 -24.17
C LEU A 526 -12.32 -5.99 -25.48
N THR A 527 -13.42 -5.26 -25.60
CA THR A 527 -13.71 -4.39 -26.74
C THR A 527 -12.59 -3.34 -26.92
N ALA A 528 -12.18 -2.67 -25.84
CA ALA A 528 -11.06 -1.73 -25.88
C ALA A 528 -9.74 -2.41 -26.31
N CYS A 529 -9.49 -3.65 -25.83
CA CYS A 529 -8.31 -4.41 -26.19
C CYS A 529 -8.29 -4.80 -27.67
N PHE A 530 -9.43 -5.24 -28.21
CA PHE A 530 -9.56 -5.58 -29.64
C PHE A 530 -9.42 -4.33 -30.52
N ALA A 531 -9.94 -3.18 -30.08
CA ALA A 531 -9.77 -1.89 -30.78
C ALA A 531 -8.31 -1.48 -30.86
N PHE A 532 -7.52 -1.71 -29.81
CA PHE A 532 -6.09 -1.40 -29.77
C PHE A 532 -5.27 -2.39 -30.63
N SER A 533 -5.50 -3.69 -30.45
CA SER A 533 -4.76 -4.72 -31.18
C SER A 533 -5.49 -6.07 -31.08
N PRO A 534 -5.72 -6.76 -32.21
CA PRO A 534 -6.29 -8.11 -32.15
C PRO A 534 -5.51 -9.10 -31.27
N VAL A 535 -4.18 -9.00 -31.24
CA VAL A 535 -3.33 -9.85 -30.38
C VAL A 535 -3.64 -9.60 -28.90
N MET A 536 -3.72 -8.33 -28.49
CA MET A 536 -4.06 -7.94 -27.11
C MET A 536 -5.47 -8.45 -26.75
N GLY A 537 -6.44 -8.29 -27.66
CA GLY A 537 -7.81 -8.80 -27.49
C GLY A 537 -7.85 -10.29 -27.23
N TRP A 538 -7.17 -11.10 -28.08
CA TRP A 538 -7.14 -12.55 -27.92
C TRP A 538 -6.42 -13.00 -26.66
N VAL A 539 -5.28 -12.37 -26.32
CA VAL A 539 -4.54 -12.66 -25.07
C VAL A 539 -5.44 -12.41 -23.86
N MET A 540 -6.11 -11.25 -23.80
CA MET A 540 -6.97 -10.92 -22.67
C MET A 540 -8.21 -11.81 -22.62
N THR A 541 -8.77 -12.21 -23.75
CA THR A 541 -9.88 -13.18 -23.83
C THR A 541 -9.45 -14.56 -23.28
N GLY A 542 -8.24 -15.01 -23.62
CA GLY A 542 -7.68 -16.26 -23.09
C GLY A 542 -7.50 -16.19 -21.57
N ILE A 543 -7.03 -15.05 -21.04
CA ILE A 543 -6.87 -14.82 -19.57
C ILE A 543 -8.24 -14.80 -18.90
N ALA A 544 -9.27 -14.24 -19.55
CA ALA A 544 -10.65 -14.28 -19.04
C ALA A 544 -11.16 -15.72 -18.91
N GLY A 545 -10.84 -16.58 -19.90
CA GLY A 545 -11.14 -18.01 -19.82
C GLY A 545 -10.41 -18.69 -18.65
N LEU A 546 -9.11 -18.41 -18.46
CA LEU A 546 -8.37 -18.92 -17.30
C LEU A 546 -9.01 -18.46 -15.98
N THR A 547 -9.53 -17.22 -15.94
CA THR A 547 -10.25 -16.69 -14.76
C THR A 547 -11.46 -17.55 -14.44
N ALA A 548 -12.29 -17.86 -15.44
CA ALA A 548 -13.46 -18.73 -15.27
C ALA A 548 -13.03 -20.11 -14.79
N PHE A 549 -11.97 -20.67 -15.36
CA PHE A 549 -11.46 -22.00 -15.03
C PHE A 549 -11.02 -22.08 -13.56
N TYR A 550 -10.10 -21.19 -13.09
CA TYR A 550 -9.57 -21.32 -11.72
C TYR A 550 -10.64 -20.96 -10.66
N MET A 551 -11.59 -20.08 -10.98
CA MET A 551 -12.67 -19.75 -10.04
C MET A 551 -13.63 -20.93 -9.86
N PHE A 552 -13.96 -21.64 -10.95
CA PHE A 552 -14.82 -22.82 -10.86
C PHE A 552 -14.05 -24.03 -10.29
N ARG A 553 -12.73 -24.15 -10.55
CA ARG A 553 -11.88 -25.08 -9.81
C ARG A 553 -11.97 -24.85 -8.31
N LEU A 554 -11.83 -23.60 -7.88
CA LEU A 554 -11.96 -23.21 -6.45
C LEU A 554 -13.34 -23.57 -5.91
N TYR A 555 -14.40 -23.18 -6.63
CA TYR A 555 -15.80 -23.42 -6.23
C TYR A 555 -16.09 -24.92 -6.08
N TYR A 556 -15.68 -25.76 -7.04
CA TYR A 556 -15.95 -27.20 -6.97
C TYR A 556 -15.18 -27.88 -5.84
N ASN A 557 -13.94 -27.51 -5.61
CA ASN A 557 -13.13 -28.09 -4.52
C ASN A 557 -13.74 -27.77 -3.13
N ILE A 558 -14.37 -26.63 -2.96
CA ILE A 558 -14.94 -26.19 -1.67
C ILE A 558 -16.35 -26.79 -1.46
N PHE A 559 -17.24 -26.60 -2.43
CA PHE A 559 -18.67 -26.87 -2.22
C PHE A 559 -19.13 -28.23 -2.71
N TRP A 560 -18.37 -28.85 -3.64
CA TRP A 560 -18.74 -30.14 -4.22
C TRP A 560 -17.75 -31.22 -3.82
N GLY A 561 -16.58 -31.27 -4.29
CA GLY A 561 -15.49 -32.20 -4.09
C GLY A 561 -15.65 -33.28 -2.99
N ARG A 562 -14.58 -34.01 -2.74
CA ARG A 562 -14.57 -35.05 -1.71
C ARG A 562 -14.59 -34.43 -0.31
N GLU A 563 -15.63 -34.74 0.44
CA GLU A 563 -15.79 -34.30 1.83
C GLU A 563 -14.71 -34.92 2.70
N ASN A 564 -14.03 -34.09 3.52
CA ASN A 564 -13.07 -34.56 4.51
C ASN A 564 -13.83 -34.98 5.77
N ARG A 565 -14.33 -36.23 5.77
CA ARG A 565 -15.20 -36.75 6.85
C ARG A 565 -14.52 -36.75 8.19
N GLU A 566 -13.22 -36.96 8.28
CA GLU A 566 -12.49 -36.99 9.55
C GLU A 566 -12.49 -35.61 10.20
N LEU A 567 -12.17 -34.57 9.44
CA LEU A 567 -12.17 -33.18 9.93
C LEU A 567 -13.61 -32.72 10.24
N HIS A 568 -14.56 -33.05 9.36
CA HIS A 568 -15.96 -32.64 9.55
C HIS A 568 -16.64 -33.38 10.69
N ALA A 569 -16.17 -34.56 11.05
CA ALA A 569 -16.65 -35.29 12.25
C ALA A 569 -16.12 -34.64 13.55
N ALA A 570 -14.84 -34.17 13.50
CA ALA A 570 -14.23 -33.48 14.65
C ALA A 570 -14.84 -32.08 14.86
N HIS A 571 -15.06 -31.34 13.78
CA HIS A 571 -15.66 -29.99 13.78
C HIS A 571 -16.71 -29.91 12.68
N ARG A 572 -17.97 -30.14 13.05
CA ARG A 572 -19.08 -30.11 12.09
C ARG A 572 -19.25 -28.70 11.53
N PRO A 573 -19.04 -28.52 10.21
CA PRO A 573 -19.22 -27.20 9.60
C PRO A 573 -20.67 -26.70 9.80
N HIS A 574 -20.82 -25.38 9.95
CA HIS A 574 -22.11 -24.74 10.15
C HIS A 574 -22.12 -23.38 9.46
N GLU A 575 -23.30 -22.87 9.17
CA GLU A 575 -23.44 -21.55 8.52
C GLU A 575 -22.97 -20.45 9.48
N ALA A 576 -22.39 -19.42 8.89
CA ALA A 576 -21.88 -18.27 9.63
C ALA A 576 -23.04 -17.45 10.26
N PRO A 577 -22.80 -16.75 11.37
CA PRO A 577 -23.83 -15.94 12.03
C PRO A 577 -24.31 -14.79 11.14
N LEU A 578 -25.49 -14.23 11.48
CA LEU A 578 -26.14 -13.15 10.69
C LEU A 578 -25.23 -11.94 10.46
N THR A 579 -24.36 -11.59 11.42
CA THR A 579 -23.43 -10.49 11.29
C THR A 579 -22.42 -10.71 10.13
N MET A 580 -22.19 -11.98 9.77
CA MET A 580 -21.29 -12.35 8.68
C MET A 580 -22.07 -12.58 7.37
N THR A 581 -23.25 -13.26 7.43
CA THR A 581 -24.04 -13.59 6.24
C THR A 581 -24.76 -12.37 5.63
N LEU A 582 -25.18 -11.39 6.45
CA LEU A 582 -25.83 -10.18 5.97
C LEU A 582 -24.96 -9.38 4.97
N PRO A 583 -23.68 -9.10 5.26
CA PRO A 583 -22.78 -8.49 4.27
C PRO A 583 -22.65 -9.33 2.99
N LEU A 584 -22.62 -10.66 3.07
CA LEU A 584 -22.54 -11.53 1.89
C LEU A 584 -23.76 -11.34 0.99
N VAL A 585 -24.99 -11.39 1.59
CA VAL A 585 -26.24 -11.24 0.85
C VAL A 585 -26.32 -9.84 0.22
N PHE A 586 -25.94 -8.79 0.96
CA PHE A 586 -25.92 -7.42 0.45
C PHE A 586 -25.00 -7.29 -0.76
N LEU A 587 -23.75 -7.75 -0.64
CA LEU A 587 -22.77 -7.67 -1.73
C LEU A 587 -23.17 -8.52 -2.92
N ALA A 588 -23.84 -9.68 -2.70
CA ALA A 588 -24.36 -10.53 -3.78
C ALA A 588 -25.47 -9.79 -4.54
N ALA A 589 -26.39 -9.14 -3.82
CA ALA A 589 -27.46 -8.35 -4.44
C ALA A 589 -26.88 -7.20 -5.28
N VAL A 590 -25.91 -6.46 -4.73
CA VAL A 590 -25.22 -5.39 -5.47
C VAL A 590 -24.51 -5.97 -6.71
N THR A 591 -23.83 -7.11 -6.57
CA THR A 591 -23.14 -7.78 -7.69
C THR A 591 -24.11 -8.15 -8.83
N CYS A 592 -25.35 -8.51 -8.52
CA CYS A 592 -26.36 -8.82 -9.54
C CYS A 592 -26.84 -7.56 -10.28
N VAL A 593 -26.96 -6.42 -9.57
CA VAL A 593 -27.57 -5.20 -10.11
C VAL A 593 -26.56 -4.24 -10.73
N ALA A 594 -25.31 -4.22 -10.23
CA ALA A 594 -24.30 -3.22 -10.57
C ALA A 594 -23.98 -3.14 -12.07
N GLY A 595 -24.18 -4.23 -12.81
CA GLY A 595 -23.97 -4.28 -14.27
C GLY A 595 -24.94 -3.43 -15.07
N PHE A 596 -26.12 -3.14 -14.50
CA PHE A 596 -27.18 -2.37 -15.18
C PHE A 596 -27.09 -0.86 -14.92
N ILE A 597 -26.13 -0.43 -14.09
CA ILE A 597 -25.89 1.00 -13.88
C ILE A 597 -25.37 1.59 -15.21
N PRO A 598 -25.92 2.72 -15.69
CA PRO A 598 -25.42 3.36 -16.93
C PRO A 598 -24.09 4.07 -16.65
N PHE A 599 -23.06 3.27 -16.39
CA PHE A 599 -21.77 3.73 -15.82
C PHE A 599 -21.07 4.74 -16.74
N GLY A 600 -21.11 4.52 -18.06
CA GLY A 600 -20.53 5.44 -19.04
C GLY A 600 -21.15 6.83 -19.05
N LYS A 601 -22.41 6.94 -18.60
CA LYS A 601 -23.07 8.25 -18.41
C LYS A 601 -22.59 8.97 -17.16
N LEU A 602 -21.90 8.27 -16.23
CA LEU A 602 -21.44 8.84 -14.98
C LEU A 602 -19.93 9.09 -15.01
N VAL A 603 -19.16 8.17 -15.60
CA VAL A 603 -17.70 8.22 -15.62
C VAL A 603 -17.23 7.94 -17.05
N SER A 604 -16.52 8.91 -17.64
CA SER A 604 -15.88 8.79 -18.95
C SER A 604 -14.57 9.58 -18.93
N SER A 605 -13.71 9.30 -19.88
CA SER A 605 -12.35 9.89 -19.94
C SER A 605 -12.37 11.39 -20.31
N ASP A 606 -13.37 11.80 -21.10
CA ASP A 606 -13.58 13.19 -21.52
C ASP A 606 -14.65 13.93 -20.68
N GLY A 607 -15.26 13.25 -19.73
CA GLY A 607 -16.36 13.79 -18.89
C GLY A 607 -17.71 13.79 -19.57
N MET A 608 -17.79 13.50 -20.89
CA MET A 608 -19.04 13.49 -21.65
C MET A 608 -19.81 12.18 -21.44
N PRO A 609 -21.16 12.21 -21.55
CA PRO A 609 -21.96 10.99 -21.33
C PRO A 609 -21.74 9.97 -22.47
N TYR A 610 -21.24 8.82 -22.12
CA TYR A 610 -21.03 7.70 -23.03
C TYR A 610 -22.10 6.62 -22.79
N THR A 611 -22.75 6.18 -23.85
CA THR A 611 -23.71 5.05 -23.79
C THR A 611 -22.96 3.75 -24.11
N ILE A 612 -22.97 2.81 -23.17
CA ILE A 612 -22.32 1.52 -23.34
C ILE A 612 -23.01 0.74 -24.47
N HIS A 613 -22.26 0.32 -25.46
CA HIS A 613 -22.72 -0.46 -26.60
C HIS A 613 -22.02 -1.82 -26.63
N ILE A 614 -22.69 -2.86 -26.14
CA ILE A 614 -22.14 -4.21 -26.11
C ILE A 614 -21.85 -4.69 -27.55
N ASP A 615 -20.59 -4.96 -27.84
CA ASP A 615 -20.20 -5.58 -29.11
C ASP A 615 -20.56 -7.06 -29.06
N ARG A 616 -21.58 -7.42 -29.84
CA ARG A 616 -22.15 -8.79 -29.87
C ARG A 616 -21.11 -9.86 -30.24
N SER A 617 -20.13 -9.49 -31.07
CA SER A 617 -19.09 -10.44 -31.48
C SER A 617 -18.11 -10.71 -30.32
N VAL A 618 -17.63 -9.67 -29.64
CA VAL A 618 -16.74 -9.78 -28.48
C VAL A 618 -17.46 -10.49 -27.34
N ALA A 619 -18.70 -10.06 -27.02
CA ALA A 619 -19.55 -10.66 -25.98
C ALA A 619 -19.78 -12.15 -26.22
N GLY A 620 -20.12 -12.52 -27.46
CA GLY A 620 -20.34 -13.91 -27.84
C GLY A 620 -19.10 -14.76 -27.65
N VAL A 621 -17.97 -14.28 -28.13
CA VAL A 621 -16.66 -14.98 -27.98
C VAL A 621 -16.29 -15.13 -26.49
N SER A 622 -16.40 -14.05 -25.71
CA SER A 622 -16.03 -14.08 -24.28
C SER A 622 -16.93 -15.05 -23.50
N LEU A 623 -18.24 -15.06 -23.76
CA LEU A 623 -19.19 -16.00 -23.14
C LEU A 623 -18.89 -17.44 -23.54
N CYS A 624 -18.57 -17.70 -24.81
CA CYS A 624 -18.21 -19.06 -25.28
C CYS A 624 -16.92 -19.54 -24.58
N VAL A 625 -15.90 -18.71 -24.51
CA VAL A 625 -14.62 -19.04 -23.84
C VAL A 625 -14.86 -19.31 -22.35
N ALA A 626 -15.67 -18.46 -21.68
CA ALA A 626 -16.02 -18.66 -20.27
C ALA A 626 -16.80 -19.97 -20.06
N ALA A 627 -17.81 -20.25 -20.92
CA ALA A 627 -18.60 -21.48 -20.84
C ALA A 627 -17.73 -22.73 -21.03
N VAL A 628 -16.83 -22.73 -22.02
CA VAL A 628 -15.90 -23.83 -22.27
C VAL A 628 -14.96 -24.01 -21.05
N ALA A 629 -14.45 -22.94 -20.51
CA ALA A 629 -13.57 -22.97 -19.32
C ALA A 629 -14.30 -23.53 -18.09
N ILE A 630 -15.56 -23.14 -17.88
CA ILE A 630 -16.41 -23.65 -16.78
C ILE A 630 -16.70 -25.14 -17.02
N ALA A 631 -17.07 -25.53 -18.24
CA ALA A 631 -17.32 -26.94 -18.59
C ALA A 631 -16.08 -27.80 -18.33
N LEU A 632 -14.91 -27.30 -18.71
CA LEU A 632 -13.63 -27.98 -18.46
C LEU A 632 -13.35 -28.12 -16.96
N ALA A 633 -13.55 -27.04 -16.18
CA ALA A 633 -13.40 -27.08 -14.73
C ALA A 633 -14.40 -28.06 -14.09
N THR A 634 -15.64 -28.09 -14.58
CA THR A 634 -16.68 -29.03 -14.14
C THR A 634 -16.23 -30.47 -14.39
N TRP A 635 -15.81 -30.75 -15.62
CA TRP A 635 -15.34 -32.09 -16.00
C TRP A 635 -14.17 -32.58 -15.14
N MET A 636 -13.22 -31.69 -14.82
CA MET A 636 -12.00 -32.02 -14.07
C MET A 636 -12.23 -32.12 -12.56
N TYR A 637 -13.08 -31.26 -11.96
CA TYR A 637 -13.10 -31.04 -10.49
C TYR A 637 -14.44 -31.36 -9.82
N LEU A 638 -15.53 -31.57 -10.58
CA LEU A 638 -16.85 -31.88 -9.96
C LEU A 638 -16.84 -33.24 -9.27
N ARG A 639 -16.14 -34.23 -9.83
CA ARG A 639 -16.07 -35.59 -9.33
C ARG A 639 -15.06 -35.72 -8.18
N GLU A 640 -15.38 -36.53 -7.19
CA GLU A 640 -14.58 -36.74 -5.97
C GLU A 640 -13.13 -37.21 -6.25
N ARG A 641 -12.93 -38.07 -7.27
CA ARG A 641 -11.61 -38.66 -7.55
C ARG A 641 -10.67 -37.78 -8.39
N GLN A 642 -11.17 -36.76 -9.08
CA GLN A 642 -10.39 -35.78 -9.89
C GLN A 642 -9.27 -36.41 -10.72
N THR A 643 -9.56 -37.59 -11.36
CA THR A 643 -8.56 -38.41 -12.06
C THR A 643 -7.85 -37.61 -13.18
N VAL A 644 -8.59 -36.80 -13.92
CA VAL A 644 -8.08 -36.00 -15.04
C VAL A 644 -7.11 -34.93 -14.54
N ALA A 645 -7.46 -34.21 -13.49
CA ALA A 645 -6.60 -33.17 -12.92
C ALA A 645 -5.27 -33.78 -12.41
N ASN A 646 -5.36 -34.91 -11.72
CA ASN A 646 -4.19 -35.59 -11.15
C ASN A 646 -3.30 -36.16 -12.28
N ALA A 647 -3.88 -36.71 -13.36
CA ALA A 647 -3.14 -37.20 -14.52
C ALA A 647 -2.38 -36.07 -15.24
N LEU A 648 -3.05 -34.91 -15.43
CA LEU A 648 -2.42 -33.72 -16.03
C LEU A 648 -1.27 -33.19 -15.16
N ALA A 649 -1.50 -33.10 -13.85
CA ALA A 649 -0.46 -32.66 -12.90
C ALA A 649 0.76 -33.59 -12.92
N ALA A 650 0.53 -34.90 -13.04
CA ALA A 650 1.61 -35.90 -13.16
C ALA A 650 2.34 -35.77 -14.50
N ARG A 651 1.60 -35.59 -15.62
CA ARG A 651 2.17 -35.48 -16.98
C ARG A 651 3.04 -34.24 -17.14
N PHE A 652 2.58 -33.09 -16.58
CA PHE A 652 3.28 -31.79 -16.64
C PHE A 652 3.89 -31.44 -15.29
N ARG A 653 4.48 -32.40 -14.58
CA ARG A 653 4.97 -32.24 -13.21
C ARG A 653 5.92 -31.05 -13.03
N GLY A 654 6.83 -30.82 -13.99
CA GLY A 654 7.78 -29.69 -13.92
C GLY A 654 7.09 -28.35 -13.96
N LEU A 655 6.19 -28.17 -14.92
CA LEU A 655 5.43 -26.91 -15.05
C LEU A 655 4.48 -26.70 -13.85
N HIS A 656 3.80 -27.75 -13.41
CA HIS A 656 2.92 -27.72 -12.25
C HIS A 656 3.71 -27.31 -11.00
N LYS A 657 4.89 -27.92 -10.77
CA LYS A 657 5.76 -27.57 -9.64
C LYS A 657 6.25 -26.12 -9.73
N ALA A 658 6.69 -25.69 -10.92
CA ALA A 658 7.15 -24.30 -11.13
C ALA A 658 6.03 -23.29 -10.85
N ALA A 659 4.83 -23.52 -11.38
CA ALA A 659 3.68 -22.63 -11.16
C ALA A 659 3.24 -22.64 -9.68
N TYR A 660 3.26 -23.80 -9.01
CA TYR A 660 2.93 -23.92 -7.58
C TYR A 660 3.91 -23.08 -6.73
N HIS A 661 5.21 -23.11 -7.08
CA HIS A 661 6.25 -22.30 -6.42
C HIS A 661 6.38 -20.89 -7.04
N ARG A 662 5.30 -20.42 -7.73
CA ARG A 662 5.24 -19.05 -8.29
C ARG A 662 6.42 -18.75 -9.22
N PHE A 663 6.87 -19.77 -9.99
CA PHE A 663 8.02 -19.71 -10.90
C PHE A 663 9.32 -19.29 -10.21
N TYR A 664 9.45 -19.57 -8.91
CA TYR A 664 10.64 -19.31 -8.09
C TYR A 664 11.05 -17.83 -8.03
N ILE A 665 10.12 -16.90 -8.27
CA ILE A 665 10.40 -15.45 -8.25
C ILE A 665 10.77 -15.00 -6.83
N ASP A 666 10.12 -15.55 -5.80
CA ASP A 666 10.46 -15.27 -4.40
C ASP A 666 11.90 -15.66 -4.07
N GLU A 667 12.34 -16.82 -4.59
CA GLU A 667 13.70 -17.32 -4.38
C GLU A 667 14.73 -16.43 -5.08
N VAL A 668 14.42 -15.92 -6.27
CA VAL A 668 15.28 -14.94 -6.98
C VAL A 668 15.43 -13.67 -6.14
N TYR A 669 14.33 -13.14 -5.61
CA TYR A 669 14.37 -11.96 -4.73
C TYR A 669 15.21 -12.21 -3.48
N GLN A 670 15.06 -13.37 -2.84
CA GLN A 670 15.87 -13.74 -1.67
C GLN A 670 17.35 -13.86 -2.03
N PHE A 671 17.67 -14.47 -3.18
CA PHE A 671 19.05 -14.57 -3.65
C PHE A 671 19.65 -13.18 -3.86
N VAL A 672 18.95 -12.29 -4.58
CA VAL A 672 19.41 -10.92 -4.82
C VAL A 672 19.60 -10.18 -3.48
N THR A 673 18.63 -10.29 -2.57
CA THR A 673 18.71 -9.59 -1.27
C THR A 673 19.89 -10.10 -0.43
N HIS A 674 20.02 -11.42 -0.25
CA HIS A 674 21.02 -11.98 0.66
C HIS A 674 22.40 -12.07 0.04
N ARG A 675 22.51 -12.53 -1.22
CA ARG A 675 23.83 -12.78 -1.85
C ARG A 675 24.40 -11.54 -2.53
N VAL A 676 23.52 -10.70 -3.13
CA VAL A 676 24.01 -9.50 -3.84
C VAL A 676 23.99 -8.29 -2.89
N ILE A 677 22.81 -7.91 -2.37
CA ILE A 677 22.69 -6.67 -1.58
C ILE A 677 23.43 -6.82 -0.25
N PHE A 678 23.09 -7.84 0.57
CA PHE A 678 23.67 -7.96 1.91
C PHE A 678 25.15 -8.35 1.87
N ALA A 679 25.52 -9.35 1.06
CA ALA A 679 26.90 -9.86 1.04
C ALA A 679 27.86 -8.95 0.27
N CYS A 680 27.45 -8.41 -0.89
CA CYS A 680 28.35 -7.65 -1.79
C CYS A 680 28.28 -6.14 -1.59
N ILE A 681 27.21 -5.60 -0.98
CA ILE A 681 27.06 -4.16 -0.76
C ILE A 681 27.08 -3.84 0.74
N SER A 682 26.07 -4.38 1.48
CA SER A 682 25.90 -3.98 2.89
C SER A 682 27.05 -4.41 3.79
N ALA A 683 27.57 -5.63 3.60
CA ALA A 683 28.68 -6.13 4.43
C ALA A 683 29.98 -5.36 4.21
N PRO A 684 30.43 -5.09 2.96
CA PRO A 684 31.61 -4.23 2.73
C PRO A 684 31.42 -2.80 3.27
N VAL A 685 30.24 -2.19 3.06
CA VAL A 685 29.94 -0.84 3.60
C VAL A 685 30.03 -0.86 5.13
N ALA A 686 29.40 -1.84 5.77
CA ALA A 686 29.45 -1.99 7.23
C ALA A 686 30.85 -2.29 7.74
N TRP A 687 31.66 -3.02 6.97
CA TRP A 687 33.06 -3.25 7.30
C TRP A 687 33.86 -1.94 7.23
N PHE A 688 33.67 -1.18 6.13
CA PHE A 688 34.35 0.10 5.93
C PHE A 688 33.98 1.08 7.06
N ASP A 689 32.71 1.18 7.37
CA ASP A 689 32.20 2.05 8.45
C ASP A 689 32.90 1.72 9.78
N ARG A 690 32.87 0.43 10.17
CA ARG A 690 33.45 0.01 11.48
C ARG A 690 34.97 0.10 11.55
N HIS A 691 35.69 -0.23 10.46
CA HIS A 691 37.14 -0.35 10.49
C HIS A 691 37.83 0.93 10.05
N VAL A 692 37.26 1.65 9.07
CA VAL A 692 37.90 2.87 8.56
C VAL A 692 37.33 4.08 9.30
N VAL A 693 36.01 4.30 9.27
CA VAL A 693 35.41 5.51 9.87
C VAL A 693 35.52 5.46 11.40
N ASP A 694 34.95 4.44 12.04
CA ASP A 694 35.06 4.26 13.51
C ASP A 694 36.49 4.03 13.91
N GLY A 695 37.27 3.28 13.13
CA GLY A 695 38.69 3.00 13.37
C GLY A 695 39.50 4.27 13.43
N LEU A 696 39.29 5.19 12.49
CA LEU A 696 39.96 6.49 12.44
C LEU A 696 39.59 7.36 13.65
N MET A 697 38.31 7.43 13.98
CA MET A 697 37.84 8.21 15.14
C MET A 697 38.39 7.66 16.44
N ASN A 698 38.42 6.34 16.59
CA ASN A 698 38.99 5.68 17.76
C ASN A 698 40.54 5.88 17.83
N MET A 699 41.22 5.93 16.68
CA MET A 699 42.63 6.22 16.60
C MET A 699 42.92 7.65 17.07
N LEU A 700 42.15 8.63 16.58
CA LEU A 700 42.26 10.03 17.00
C LEU A 700 42.04 10.18 18.51
N ALA A 701 41.01 9.51 19.03
CA ALA A 701 40.73 9.50 20.48
C ALA A 701 41.89 8.89 21.27
N ARG A 702 42.46 7.79 20.79
CA ARG A 702 43.65 7.16 21.45
C ARG A 702 44.86 8.07 21.36
N ALA A 703 45.12 8.72 20.23
CA ALA A 703 46.23 9.66 20.07
C ALA A 703 46.09 10.84 21.02
N THR A 704 44.86 11.42 21.10
CA THR A 704 44.56 12.51 22.02
C THR A 704 44.77 12.08 23.47
N ASN A 705 44.30 10.92 23.87
CA ASN A 705 44.49 10.38 25.21
C ASN A 705 45.97 10.11 25.47
N GLY A 706 46.71 9.57 24.50
CA GLY A 706 48.14 9.36 24.58
C GLY A 706 48.90 10.68 24.82
N ALA A 707 48.57 11.70 24.01
CA ALA A 707 49.14 13.05 24.20
C ALA A 707 48.81 13.61 25.59
N ALA A 708 47.55 13.43 26.03
CA ALA A 708 47.12 13.89 27.36
C ALA A 708 47.93 13.21 28.50
N TYR A 709 48.21 11.91 28.36
CA TYR A 709 49.05 11.21 29.36
C TYR A 709 50.48 11.76 29.39
N VAL A 710 51.08 12.04 28.24
CA VAL A 710 52.42 12.63 28.15
C VAL A 710 52.43 14.02 28.79
N ILE A 711 51.43 14.85 28.46
CA ILE A 711 51.30 16.21 29.03
C ILE A 711 51.10 16.15 30.54
N ARG A 712 50.27 15.22 31.02
CA ARG A 712 49.99 15.03 32.44
C ARG A 712 51.29 14.78 33.24
N ASP A 713 52.16 13.96 32.69
CA ASP A 713 53.43 13.62 33.36
C ASP A 713 54.43 14.81 33.43
N MET A 714 54.18 15.86 32.59
CA MET A 714 54.90 17.11 32.69
C MET A 714 54.47 17.93 33.92
N GLN A 715 53.32 17.64 34.51
CA GLN A 715 52.83 18.30 35.72
C GLN A 715 53.57 17.70 36.96
N SER A 716 54.74 18.20 37.22
CA SER A 716 55.63 17.70 38.30
C SER A 716 55.26 18.25 39.69
N GLY A 717 54.34 19.21 39.79
CA GLY A 717 53.98 19.92 41.03
C GLY A 717 55.07 20.88 41.50
N SER A 718 56.23 21.02 40.77
CA SER A 718 57.32 21.90 41.11
C SER A 718 57.20 23.27 40.44
N VAL A 719 57.06 24.30 41.21
CA VAL A 719 56.92 25.69 40.71
C VAL A 719 58.14 26.05 39.84
N GLN A 720 59.33 25.61 40.23
CA GLN A 720 60.55 25.90 39.48
C GLN A 720 60.51 25.33 38.05
N ARG A 721 60.00 24.09 37.87
CA ARG A 721 59.85 23.47 36.53
C ARG A 721 58.86 24.22 35.72
N TYR A 722 57.74 24.66 36.31
CA TYR A 722 56.71 25.42 35.59
C TYR A 722 57.28 26.76 35.10
N CYS A 723 58.11 27.45 35.95
CA CYS A 723 58.78 28.69 35.56
C CYS A 723 59.73 28.48 34.37
N ILE A 724 60.47 27.36 34.34
CA ILE A 724 61.38 27.03 33.23
C ILE A 724 60.59 26.80 31.95
N TRP A 725 59.48 26.01 32.03
CA TRP A 725 58.64 25.77 30.86
C TRP A 725 57.95 27.04 30.34
N PHE A 726 57.52 27.92 31.27
CA PHE A 726 56.90 29.20 30.91
C PHE A 726 57.96 30.10 30.22
N LEU A 727 59.15 30.23 30.78
CA LEU A 727 60.25 31.03 30.21
C LEU A 727 60.67 30.47 28.84
N GLY A 728 60.77 29.15 28.71
CA GLY A 728 61.14 28.50 27.47
C GLY A 728 60.06 28.73 26.39
N GLY A 729 58.80 28.64 26.77
CA GLY A 729 57.70 28.92 25.87
C GLY A 729 57.60 30.37 25.41
N ALA A 730 57.80 31.30 26.35
CA ALA A 730 57.83 32.73 26.07
C ALA A 730 59.02 33.08 25.13
N LEU A 731 60.14 32.52 25.37
CA LEU A 731 61.34 32.73 24.55
C LEU A 731 61.15 32.12 23.15
N GLY A 732 60.58 30.90 23.07
CA GLY A 732 60.26 30.24 21.79
C GLY A 732 59.27 31.05 20.99
N LEU A 733 58.21 31.56 21.64
CA LEU A 733 57.21 32.39 20.97
C LEU A 733 57.85 33.71 20.45
N THR A 734 58.71 34.33 21.26
CA THR A 734 59.45 35.57 20.87
C THR A 734 60.27 35.30 19.63
N ILE A 735 61.13 34.23 19.66
CA ILE A 735 61.99 33.85 18.52
C ILE A 735 61.10 33.57 17.29
N PHE A 736 59.98 32.83 17.45
CA PHE A 736 59.04 32.50 16.35
C PHE A 736 58.47 33.80 15.74
N LEU A 737 58.04 34.73 16.57
CA LEU A 737 57.51 36.01 16.11
C LEU A 737 58.61 36.82 15.40
N LEU A 738 59.85 36.85 15.92
CA LEU A 738 60.97 37.57 15.30
C LEU A 738 61.40 36.94 13.95
N LEU A 739 61.13 35.65 13.73
CA LEU A 739 61.44 34.99 12.45
C LEU A 739 60.33 35.18 11.39
N ILE A 740 59.11 35.48 11.84
CA ILE A 740 57.96 35.72 10.93
C ILE A 740 57.81 37.21 10.58
N CYS A 741 58.11 38.10 11.53
CA CYS A 741 58.16 39.55 11.28
C CYS A 741 59.49 39.99 10.71
#